data_4bf22685215787f241316c2aedf222ff
#
_entry.id   4bf22685215787f241316c2aedf222ff
#
_cell.length_a   1.000
_cell.length_b   1.000
_cell.length_c   1.000
_cell.angle_alpha   90.00
_cell.angle_beta   90.00
_cell.angle_gamma   90.00
#
_symmetry.space_group_name_H-M   'P 1'
#
loop_
_entity.id
_entity.type
_entity.pdbx_description
1 polymer ?
#
loop_
_entity_poly.entity_id
_entity_poly.type
_entity_poly.pdbx_seq_one_letter_code
_entity_poly.pdbx_strand_id
1 'polypeptide(L)'
;MRLISLTLLALRRLANQRALTACLLLGMTVAVAIASAIPAFVSSAQNRVLRRELADRTAGQIRLSGLAANTRLPLTFKFSYLGLGRALLSYDETLDLDAFMTERIAPRLELPVVRTVRYASTDPWAILPANETWRRYPLDDSQPLGYGSLDFITDLLGHIDLDTGRLPAGFPGAPEVTDDGEIEVMVGRAFSTKTGIQAGDMISLTRKDTVRVAVDLKTTREVQREYNILARVTAIWAPKNRNDAYWIIRPEVLEQDLTLSPEMMSRRISKIVERQFSLMIWSYELDDKALTVENVAGVVDRANALSVEAFEKNEQLTLNQFEMISALRNYLKRSQELILLMTLFCAPIFAVVLSFVVLVAGMVVRQQEGELAILRSRGASPLDIFYMYAAQGALLALIAVLIGVPLSFGVASLLASAITFLQFSPQPEWVTSLPPVSLRLAVAAAILGAAATLVPALSAARRTILGFGAERARSAGRPLWQRAWLDVLLLIPCAYATWQLRQAGSLVVFGTDVSQADPFKDPIRYLLPILTLTAAGLLASRFVPRLFGLLAALVSRIQPLTPIFLALRDLARSPKDYAGALLLLIFTLGIAAYGASLARTLDQHLIDTIYLDNGGDLRLIEVGISNKPDRQPGIPGQAAADDTEPEYLIFEPPEGHLEIEGIKRYARAARIPVRARNAGNRRNEDKSMLLAIDREEFARIAARGLRDDYSYAPMGEIVNRLATRPDALLVERRFFAENGLTIGGKFVLDIGDFRAAGPVTYTVADAFDVFPIVAGSEADYETGNFFVANAAYTFERMGKELPYDIVAETDPAANVEKMVQDAQELGFIVINAYDSRSKILSEQQRPERQGLFGALTAGFLFMTALTVLGFAIYALLSFRRRAIELGVLRALGLSEGQTSIYVIGIQGALTLVGALVGTTLGVALSYIYVPAMQATGKLIAPVPPFLTRMAWDNVALIYFALAAALGFVIAASLGFLRRLRAFEAIKLGAV
;
A
#
# COMPACT_ATOMS: atom_id res chain seq x y z
N MET A 1 38.35 6.01 -44.52
CA MET A 1 37.43 6.43 -45.63
C MET A 1 36.22 5.50 -45.81
N ARG A 2 36.38 4.14 -45.85
CA ARG A 2 35.29 3.17 -46.08
C ARG A 2 34.17 3.28 -45.00
N LEU A 3 34.50 3.39 -43.72
CA LEU A 3 33.54 3.58 -42.61
C LEU A 3 32.77 4.89 -42.69
N ILE A 4 33.43 6.00 -43.07
CA ILE A 4 32.80 7.34 -43.21
C ILE A 4 31.79 7.33 -44.38
N SER A 5 32.15 6.67 -45.48
CA SER A 5 31.22 6.57 -46.62
C SER A 5 30.00 5.70 -46.30
N LEU A 6 30.16 4.66 -45.49
CA LEU A 6 29.04 3.81 -45.02
C LEU A 6 28.12 4.55 -44.04
N THR A 7 28.67 5.40 -43.16
CA THR A 7 27.85 6.23 -42.26
C THR A 7 27.08 7.33 -43.01
N LEU A 8 27.70 7.97 -44.01
CA LEU A 8 27.02 8.94 -44.89
C LEU A 8 25.91 8.30 -45.70
N LEU A 9 26.14 7.08 -46.21
CA LEU A 9 25.11 6.32 -46.90
C LEU A 9 23.94 5.95 -45.95
N ALA A 10 24.26 5.58 -44.71
CA ALA A 10 23.27 5.30 -43.67
C ALA A 10 22.40 6.53 -43.39
N LEU A 11 22.99 7.72 -43.24
CA LEU A 11 22.28 9.00 -43.05
C LEU A 11 21.35 9.35 -44.21
N ARG A 12 21.84 9.22 -45.45
CA ARG A 12 21.01 9.49 -46.67
C ARG A 12 19.82 8.53 -46.74
N ARG A 13 19.99 7.28 -46.37
CA ARG A 13 18.90 6.28 -46.31
C ARG A 13 17.84 6.63 -45.31
N LEU A 14 18.24 7.07 -44.10
CA LEU A 14 17.32 7.52 -43.04
C LEU A 14 16.48 8.71 -43.55
N ALA A 15 17.11 9.66 -44.26
CA ALA A 15 16.44 10.84 -44.84
C ALA A 15 15.46 10.48 -45.99
N ASN A 16 15.76 9.44 -46.77
CA ASN A 16 14.91 9.03 -47.90
C ASN A 16 13.67 8.24 -47.46
N GLN A 17 13.72 7.52 -46.33
CA GLN A 17 12.61 6.70 -45.83
C GLN A 17 11.97 7.29 -44.56
N ARG A 18 11.61 8.58 -44.59
CA ARG A 18 11.17 9.40 -43.45
C ARG A 18 10.11 8.72 -42.60
N ALA A 19 9.05 8.14 -43.19
CA ALA A 19 7.94 7.54 -42.46
C ALA A 19 8.35 6.32 -41.62
N LEU A 20 9.10 5.40 -42.21
CA LEU A 20 9.55 4.18 -41.50
C LEU A 20 10.64 4.48 -40.48
N THR A 21 11.53 5.43 -40.80
CA THR A 21 12.54 5.92 -39.85
C THR A 21 11.89 6.58 -38.64
N ALA A 22 10.86 7.44 -38.87
CA ALA A 22 10.09 8.06 -37.78
C ALA A 22 9.40 7.03 -36.89
N CYS A 23 8.86 5.96 -37.46
CA CYS A 23 8.22 4.87 -36.70
C CYS A 23 9.22 4.08 -35.85
N LEU A 24 10.40 3.78 -36.39
CA LEU A 24 11.49 3.16 -35.63
C LEU A 24 11.97 4.04 -34.49
N LEU A 25 12.19 5.33 -34.81
CA LEU A 25 12.59 6.33 -33.81
C LEU A 25 11.55 6.45 -32.71
N LEU A 26 10.26 6.49 -33.03
CA LEU A 26 9.18 6.58 -32.07
C LEU A 26 9.15 5.33 -31.16
N GLY A 27 9.26 4.13 -31.74
CA GLY A 27 9.33 2.90 -30.94
C GLY A 27 10.54 2.87 -30.00
N MET A 28 11.72 3.30 -30.47
CA MET A 28 12.92 3.38 -29.62
C MET A 28 12.79 4.48 -28.57
N THR A 29 12.23 5.64 -28.91
CA THR A 29 11.97 6.74 -27.96
C THR A 29 11.01 6.31 -26.84
N VAL A 30 9.93 5.60 -27.20
CA VAL A 30 8.99 5.06 -26.20
C VAL A 30 9.67 4.03 -25.29
N ALA A 31 10.51 3.15 -25.85
CA ALA A 31 11.27 2.19 -25.06
C ALA A 31 12.21 2.88 -24.05
N VAL A 32 12.93 3.92 -24.50
CA VAL A 32 13.81 4.72 -23.64
C VAL A 32 13.01 5.49 -22.58
N ALA A 33 11.89 6.10 -22.98
CA ALA A 33 11.04 6.85 -22.07
C ALA A 33 10.47 5.98 -20.95
N ILE A 34 9.96 4.78 -21.27
CA ILE A 34 9.45 3.84 -20.28
C ILE A 34 10.57 3.38 -19.34
N ALA A 35 11.72 2.96 -19.91
CA ALA A 35 12.84 2.45 -19.12
C ALA A 35 13.40 3.48 -18.13
N SER A 36 13.41 4.78 -18.50
CA SER A 36 13.90 5.85 -17.62
C SER A 36 12.81 6.43 -16.70
N ALA A 37 11.53 6.33 -17.06
CA ALA A 37 10.43 6.79 -16.22
C ALA A 37 10.22 5.96 -14.96
N ILE A 38 10.50 4.66 -15.00
CA ILE A 38 10.31 3.75 -13.85
C ILE A 38 11.13 4.20 -12.63
N PRO A 39 12.46 4.37 -12.70
CA PRO A 39 13.23 4.82 -11.55
C PRO A 39 12.87 6.26 -11.13
N ALA A 40 12.51 7.13 -12.06
CA ALA A 40 12.07 8.48 -11.75
C ALA A 40 10.77 8.49 -10.95
N PHE A 41 9.80 7.67 -11.34
CA PHE A 41 8.56 7.45 -10.57
C PHE A 41 8.87 6.83 -9.21
N VAL A 42 9.66 5.75 -9.17
CA VAL A 42 9.99 5.03 -7.93
C VAL A 42 10.65 5.95 -6.92
N SER A 43 11.64 6.78 -7.31
CA SER A 43 12.29 7.72 -6.39
C SER A 43 11.32 8.78 -5.84
N SER A 44 10.42 9.30 -6.68
CA SER A 44 9.37 10.21 -6.23
C SER A 44 8.37 9.52 -5.30
N ALA A 45 7.95 8.30 -5.63
CA ALA A 45 7.05 7.49 -4.82
C ALA A 45 7.66 7.13 -3.45
N GLN A 46 8.94 6.75 -3.41
CA GLN A 46 9.69 6.47 -2.18
C GLN A 46 9.71 7.66 -1.23
N ASN A 47 9.94 8.88 -1.74
CA ASN A 47 9.86 10.10 -0.94
C ASN A 47 8.46 10.30 -0.35
N ARG A 48 7.40 10.02 -1.10
CA ARG A 48 6.01 10.11 -0.61
C ARG A 48 5.69 9.06 0.42
N VAL A 49 6.11 7.81 0.21
CA VAL A 49 5.96 6.73 1.20
C VAL A 49 6.67 7.08 2.49
N LEU A 50 7.91 7.60 2.42
CA LEU A 50 8.65 8.02 3.61
C LEU A 50 7.93 9.12 4.38
N ARG A 51 7.50 10.19 3.69
CA ARG A 51 6.76 11.29 4.32
C ARG A 51 5.42 10.84 4.92
N ARG A 52 4.74 9.91 4.25
CA ARG A 52 3.46 9.35 4.71
C ARG A 52 3.65 8.47 5.95
N GLU A 53 4.62 7.56 5.96
CA GLU A 53 4.91 6.72 7.14
C GLU A 53 5.25 7.58 8.38
N LEU A 54 5.97 8.68 8.17
CA LEU A 54 6.26 9.64 9.24
C LEU A 54 5.00 10.41 9.68
N ALA A 55 4.10 10.79 8.74
CA ALA A 55 2.86 11.49 9.04
C ALA A 55 1.80 10.56 9.68
N ASP A 56 1.65 9.34 9.20
CA ASP A 56 0.70 8.36 9.76
C ASP A 56 1.07 8.03 11.21
N ARG A 57 2.35 7.95 11.54
CA ARG A 57 2.85 7.85 12.90
C ARG A 57 2.41 9.02 13.76
N THR A 58 2.62 10.25 13.27
CA THR A 58 2.22 11.48 13.97
C THR A 58 0.73 11.47 14.27
N ALA A 59 -0.09 11.09 13.29
CA ALA A 59 -1.54 10.96 13.47
C ALA A 59 -1.93 9.89 14.50
N GLY A 60 -1.23 8.75 14.53
CA GLY A 60 -1.44 7.69 15.53
C GLY A 60 -1.11 8.16 16.95
N GLN A 61 -0.01 8.85 17.15
CA GLN A 61 0.39 9.39 18.45
C GLN A 61 -0.52 10.53 18.92
N ILE A 62 -0.93 11.41 18.01
CA ILE A 62 -1.88 12.48 18.30
C ILE A 62 -3.20 11.89 18.82
N ARG A 63 -3.72 10.84 18.18
CA ARG A 63 -4.96 10.16 18.62
C ARG A 63 -4.85 9.55 20.01
N LEU A 64 -3.70 8.92 20.30
CA LEU A 64 -3.43 8.32 21.62
C LEU A 64 -3.19 9.36 22.73
N SER A 65 -2.68 10.54 22.39
CA SER A 65 -2.30 11.58 23.34
C SER A 65 -3.35 12.68 23.51
N GLY A 66 -4.44 12.68 22.74
CA GLY A 66 -5.43 13.78 22.74
C GLY A 66 -4.90 15.11 22.16
N LEU A 67 -3.77 15.08 21.46
CA LEU A 67 -3.16 16.23 20.81
C LEU A 67 -3.98 16.69 19.60
N ALA A 68 -3.98 18.00 19.32
CA ALA A 68 -4.68 18.54 18.16
C ALA A 68 -4.14 17.98 16.83
N ALA A 69 -5.02 17.70 15.88
CA ALA A 69 -4.69 17.04 14.62
C ALA A 69 -3.63 17.76 13.75
N ASN A 70 -3.38 19.05 14.04
CA ASN A 70 -2.40 19.87 13.31
C ASN A 70 -0.99 19.88 13.92
N THR A 71 -0.74 19.16 15.03
CA THR A 71 0.56 19.13 15.70
C THR A 71 1.49 18.15 15.00
N ARG A 72 2.51 18.66 14.32
CA ARG A 72 3.56 17.83 13.72
C ARG A 72 4.54 17.39 14.80
N LEU A 73 4.59 16.11 15.11
CA LEU A 73 5.55 15.57 16.06
C LEU A 73 6.95 15.46 15.40
N PRO A 74 7.99 15.94 16.09
CA PRO A 74 9.35 15.86 15.56
C PRO A 74 9.87 14.43 15.50
N LEU A 75 10.88 14.22 14.67
CA LEU A 75 11.59 12.96 14.58
C LEU A 75 12.44 12.76 15.82
N THR A 76 12.10 11.80 16.69
CA THR A 76 12.82 11.60 17.95
C THR A 76 13.37 10.19 18.11
N PHE A 77 14.61 10.10 18.64
CA PHE A 77 15.17 8.88 19.22
C PHE A 77 15.06 8.95 20.73
N LYS A 78 14.39 7.98 21.35
CA LYS A 78 14.24 7.89 22.80
C LYS A 78 14.96 6.65 23.33
N PHE A 79 15.94 6.86 24.17
CA PHE A 79 16.54 5.80 24.98
C PHE A 79 15.92 5.86 26.39
N SER A 80 15.54 4.72 26.91
CA SER A 80 14.96 4.63 28.24
C SER A 80 15.68 3.58 29.07
N TYR A 81 15.96 3.93 30.32
CA TYR A 81 16.35 3.02 31.37
C TYR A 81 15.10 2.80 32.26
N LEU A 82 14.71 1.54 32.46
CA LEU A 82 13.61 1.19 33.35
C LEU A 82 14.10 0.21 34.41
N GLY A 83 14.36 0.72 35.60
CA GLY A 83 14.75 -0.07 36.76
C GLY A 83 13.53 -0.69 37.44
N LEU A 84 13.21 -1.94 37.11
CA LEU A 84 12.13 -2.67 37.75
C LEU A 84 12.61 -3.26 39.10
N GLY A 85 12.00 -2.85 40.20
CA GLY A 85 12.10 -3.42 41.51
C GLY A 85 13.45 -3.29 42.22
N ARG A 86 14.56 -3.85 41.72
CA ARG A 86 15.85 -3.90 42.42
C ARG A 86 17.02 -3.22 41.69
N ALA A 87 16.79 -2.80 40.49
CA ALA A 87 17.81 -2.20 39.65
C ALA A 87 17.68 -0.67 39.61
N LEU A 88 17.46 -0.04 40.75
CA LEU A 88 17.48 1.42 40.85
C LEU A 88 18.92 1.93 40.68
N LEU A 89 19.08 3.08 39.98
CA LEU A 89 20.37 3.74 39.78
C LEU A 89 20.66 4.71 40.94
N SER A 90 21.94 4.75 41.30
CA SER A 90 22.49 5.85 42.08
C SER A 90 22.68 7.09 41.22
N TYR A 91 22.89 8.25 41.84
CA TYR A 91 23.16 9.48 41.08
C TYR A 91 24.45 9.40 40.25
N ASP A 92 25.51 8.78 40.77
CA ASP A 92 26.80 8.62 40.07
C ASP A 92 26.63 7.69 38.85
N GLU A 93 25.88 6.60 38.99
CA GLU A 93 25.55 5.73 37.86
C GLU A 93 24.75 6.48 36.78
N THR A 94 23.88 7.42 37.17
CA THR A 94 23.15 8.25 36.19
C THR A 94 24.05 9.19 35.42
N LEU A 95 25.09 9.76 36.09
CA LEU A 95 26.09 10.61 35.42
C LEU A 95 26.96 9.80 34.42
N ASP A 96 27.34 8.57 34.76
CA ASP A 96 28.07 7.68 33.86
C ASP A 96 27.26 7.33 32.61
N LEU A 97 25.96 7.05 32.78
CA LEU A 97 25.04 6.84 31.66
C LEU A 97 24.84 8.13 30.83
N ASP A 98 24.75 9.28 31.46
CA ASP A 98 24.64 10.58 30.79
C ASP A 98 25.89 10.88 29.93
N ALA A 99 27.08 10.66 30.48
CA ALA A 99 28.31 10.79 29.72
C ALA A 99 28.34 9.84 28.52
N PHE A 100 27.95 8.58 28.72
CA PHE A 100 27.85 7.62 27.64
C PHE A 100 26.87 8.07 26.56
N MET A 101 25.67 8.53 26.94
CA MET A 101 24.65 8.99 26.00
C MET A 101 25.08 10.24 25.23
N THR A 102 25.76 11.18 25.88
CA THR A 102 26.21 12.45 25.29
C THR A 102 27.45 12.28 24.43
N GLU A 103 28.45 11.50 24.88
CA GLU A 103 29.76 11.39 24.22
C GLU A 103 29.79 10.29 23.16
N ARG A 104 29.02 9.22 23.34
CA ARG A 104 29.02 8.06 22.45
C ARG A 104 27.80 7.95 21.54
N ILE A 105 26.62 8.13 22.08
CA ILE A 105 25.36 7.90 21.32
C ILE A 105 25.04 9.11 20.45
N ALA A 106 24.95 10.32 21.04
CA ALA A 106 24.52 11.52 20.32
C ALA A 106 25.35 11.84 19.07
N PRO A 107 26.72 11.78 19.08
CA PRO A 107 27.52 12.11 17.90
C PRO A 107 27.40 11.08 16.76
N ARG A 108 26.92 9.87 17.07
CA ARG A 108 26.78 8.79 16.09
C ARG A 108 25.40 8.67 15.49
N LEU A 109 24.46 9.51 15.90
CA LEU A 109 23.20 9.68 15.20
C LEU A 109 23.51 10.33 13.85
N GLU A 110 23.23 9.66 12.73
CA GLU A 110 23.55 10.17 11.37
C GLU A 110 22.81 11.45 10.98
N LEU A 111 21.84 11.87 11.77
CA LEU A 111 21.04 13.06 11.53
C LEU A 111 21.42 14.15 12.54
N PRO A 112 21.37 15.44 12.15
CA PRO A 112 21.60 16.56 13.05
C PRO A 112 20.61 16.52 14.20
N VAL A 113 21.13 16.63 15.44
CA VAL A 113 20.32 16.75 16.66
C VAL A 113 19.91 18.21 16.81
N VAL A 114 18.60 18.47 16.86
CA VAL A 114 18.03 19.82 17.04
C VAL A 114 17.90 20.15 18.52
N ARG A 115 17.45 19.18 19.33
CA ARG A 115 17.23 19.33 20.76
C ARG A 115 17.45 18.01 21.49
N THR A 116 17.98 18.10 22.71
CA THR A 116 18.11 16.96 23.63
C THR A 116 17.31 17.25 24.87
N VAL A 117 16.39 16.35 25.24
CA VAL A 117 15.63 16.43 26.49
C VAL A 117 15.95 15.20 27.33
N ARG A 118 16.27 15.43 28.61
CA ARG A 118 16.52 14.38 29.59
C ARG A 118 15.47 14.45 30.69
N TYR A 119 14.91 13.31 31.03
CA TYR A 119 13.99 13.12 32.14
C TYR A 119 14.53 12.05 33.07
N ALA A 120 14.40 12.25 34.38
CA ALA A 120 14.69 11.24 35.37
C ALA A 120 13.67 11.30 36.49
N SER A 121 13.24 10.14 36.98
CA SER A 121 12.23 9.97 37.99
C SER A 121 12.59 8.87 38.98
N THR A 122 12.18 9.05 40.24
CA THR A 122 12.28 8.03 41.28
C THR A 122 11.02 7.16 41.32
N ASP A 123 11.05 6.12 42.15
CA ASP A 123 9.82 5.44 42.55
C ASP A 123 8.90 6.38 43.33
N PRO A 124 7.57 6.18 43.27
CA PRO A 124 6.60 7.05 43.95
C PRO A 124 6.78 7.11 45.46
N TRP A 125 6.60 8.30 46.02
CA TRP A 125 6.58 8.61 47.44
C TRP A 125 5.16 8.84 47.91
N ALA A 126 4.81 8.32 49.08
CA ALA A 126 3.58 8.72 49.79
C ALA A 126 3.73 10.14 50.29
N ILE A 127 2.81 11.03 49.97
CA ILE A 127 2.81 12.44 50.35
C ILE A 127 1.88 12.62 51.54
N LEU A 128 2.45 13.02 52.69
CA LEU A 128 1.73 13.26 53.94
C LEU A 128 1.82 14.73 54.30
N PRO A 129 0.80 15.32 54.92
CA PRO A 129 0.88 16.69 55.45
C PRO A 129 1.89 16.74 56.61
N ALA A 130 2.73 17.81 56.66
CA ALA A 130 3.57 18.08 57.82
C ALA A 130 2.81 18.83 58.94
N ASN A 131 3.25 18.74 60.22
CA ASN A 131 2.50 19.12 61.40
C ASN A 131 1.81 20.51 61.43
N GLU A 132 2.33 21.51 60.68
CA GLU A 132 1.76 22.89 60.63
C GLU A 132 0.60 23.02 59.65
N THR A 133 0.45 22.13 58.69
CA THR A 133 -0.57 22.21 57.61
C THR A 133 -1.80 21.35 57.87
N TRP A 134 -1.83 20.58 58.90
CA TRP A 134 -2.89 19.62 59.24
C TRP A 134 -4.29 20.20 59.34
N ARG A 135 -4.42 21.45 59.75
CA ARG A 135 -5.74 22.12 59.93
C ARG A 135 -6.47 22.37 58.60
N ARG A 136 -5.80 22.24 57.46
CA ARG A 136 -6.41 22.45 56.13
C ARG A 136 -6.95 21.17 55.49
N TYR A 137 -6.50 20.03 55.95
CA TYR A 137 -6.83 18.74 55.36
C TYR A 137 -7.72 17.89 56.29
N PRO A 138 -8.96 17.57 55.85
CA PRO A 138 -9.91 16.80 56.68
C PRO A 138 -9.68 15.29 56.67
N LEU A 139 -8.48 14.82 56.47
CA LEU A 139 -8.16 13.39 56.32
C LEU A 139 -7.65 12.76 57.61
N ASP A 140 -7.95 11.45 57.80
CA ASP A 140 -7.44 10.58 58.88
C ASP A 140 -5.92 10.53 58.82
N ASP A 141 -5.25 10.62 59.95
CA ASP A 141 -3.79 10.72 60.09
C ASP A 141 -2.98 9.58 59.43
N SER A 142 -3.64 8.55 58.99
CA SER A 142 -3.04 7.36 58.36
C SER A 142 -3.08 7.33 56.83
N GLN A 143 -3.82 8.25 56.14
CA GLN A 143 -3.99 8.23 54.71
C GLN A 143 -3.11 9.29 54.01
N PRO A 144 -2.31 8.90 52.97
CA PRO A 144 -1.56 9.88 52.20
C PRO A 144 -2.48 10.77 51.35
N LEU A 145 -2.11 12.05 51.20
CA LEU A 145 -2.75 12.99 50.28
C LEU A 145 -2.70 12.53 48.85
N GLY A 146 -1.68 11.77 48.51
CA GLY A 146 -1.44 11.21 47.21
C GLY A 146 -0.09 10.53 47.12
N TYR A 147 0.24 10.02 45.95
CA TYR A 147 1.54 9.48 45.63
C TYR A 147 2.10 10.30 44.46
N GLY A 148 3.40 10.61 44.48
CA GLY A 148 4.11 11.31 43.41
C GLY A 148 5.57 10.95 43.44
N SER A 149 6.20 10.89 42.26
CA SER A 149 7.63 10.65 42.10
C SER A 149 8.40 11.96 42.25
N LEU A 150 9.66 11.90 42.64
CA LEU A 150 10.58 12.99 42.53
C LEU A 150 11.21 12.97 41.15
N ASP A 151 10.98 14.03 40.37
CA ASP A 151 11.41 14.06 38.98
C ASP A 151 12.16 15.37 38.65
N PHE A 152 12.93 15.29 37.55
CA PHE A 152 13.41 16.47 36.85
C PHE A 152 13.38 16.25 35.33
N ILE A 153 13.18 17.34 34.61
CA ILE A 153 13.26 17.38 33.16
C ILE A 153 14.07 18.62 32.76
N THR A 154 14.96 18.43 31.77
CA THR A 154 15.80 19.53 31.28
C THR A 154 14.99 20.53 30.47
N ASP A 155 15.36 21.85 30.59
CA ASP A 155 14.73 22.99 29.88
C ASP A 155 13.24 23.23 30.20
N LEU A 156 12.80 22.82 31.40
CA LEU A 156 11.39 22.88 31.82
C LEU A 156 10.82 24.29 31.83
N LEU A 157 11.60 25.28 32.26
CA LEU A 157 11.13 26.65 32.49
C LEU A 157 10.61 27.35 31.22
N GLY A 158 11.12 26.96 30.05
CA GLY A 158 10.63 27.45 28.77
C GLY A 158 9.19 27.05 28.45
N HIS A 159 8.69 25.96 29.06
CA HIS A 159 7.47 25.24 28.70
C HIS A 159 6.37 25.28 29.77
N ILE A 160 6.61 25.91 30.92
CA ILE A 160 5.67 26.03 32.03
C ILE A 160 5.36 27.50 32.38
N ASP A 161 4.20 27.74 32.93
CA ASP A 161 3.83 28.96 33.64
C ASP A 161 3.74 28.67 35.13
N LEU A 162 4.22 29.61 35.96
CA LEU A 162 4.05 29.56 37.41
C LEU A 162 2.72 30.23 37.76
N ASP A 163 1.82 29.48 38.40
CA ASP A 163 0.55 30.04 38.90
C ASP A 163 0.75 30.83 40.17
N THR A 164 1.50 30.27 41.13
CA THR A 164 1.75 30.86 42.44
C THR A 164 3.13 30.44 42.95
N GLY A 165 3.75 31.27 43.77
CA GLY A 165 5.01 30.97 44.46
C GLY A 165 6.27 31.41 43.67
N ARG A 166 7.41 30.82 44.01
CA ARG A 166 8.70 31.05 43.40
C ARG A 166 9.39 29.76 42.98
N LEU A 167 10.32 29.86 42.06
CA LEU A 167 11.09 28.69 41.61
C LEU A 167 11.85 28.05 42.78
N PRO A 168 11.91 26.67 42.82
CA PRO A 168 12.77 25.98 43.79
C PRO A 168 14.24 26.27 43.59
N ALA A 169 15.04 26.13 44.66
CA ALA A 169 16.49 26.33 44.61
C ALA A 169 17.16 25.40 43.55
N GLY A 170 18.19 25.96 42.88
CA GLY A 170 18.92 25.27 41.83
C GLY A 170 18.31 25.36 40.41
N PHE A 171 17.17 26.04 40.21
CA PHE A 171 16.75 26.46 38.87
C PHE A 171 17.40 27.82 38.47
N PRO A 172 17.55 28.08 37.16
CA PRO A 172 18.05 29.37 36.67
C PRO A 172 17.24 30.53 37.20
N GLY A 173 17.91 31.47 37.87
CA GLY A 173 17.23 32.64 38.51
C GLY A 173 16.63 32.40 39.90
N ALA A 174 16.77 31.20 40.45
CA ALA A 174 16.38 30.84 41.82
C ALA A 174 17.59 30.84 42.76
N PRO A 175 17.39 30.72 44.10
CA PRO A 175 18.46 30.58 45.08
C PRO A 175 19.35 29.35 44.80
N GLU A 176 20.63 29.44 45.23
CA GLU A 176 21.53 28.27 45.16
C GLU A 176 21.12 27.17 46.15
N VAL A 177 21.37 25.92 45.80
CA VAL A 177 21.14 24.78 46.67
C VAL A 177 22.22 24.74 47.73
N THR A 178 21.85 24.85 49.03
CA THR A 178 22.78 24.72 50.15
C THR A 178 22.70 23.32 50.74
N ASP A 179 23.81 22.82 51.29
CA ASP A 179 23.93 21.43 51.80
C ASP A 179 23.01 21.16 53.03
N ASP A 180 22.64 22.22 53.79
CA ASP A 180 21.78 22.15 54.96
C ASP A 180 20.40 22.78 54.73
N GLY A 181 20.10 23.29 53.51
CA GLY A 181 18.85 23.96 53.18
C GLY A 181 17.65 22.99 53.15
N GLU A 182 16.45 23.56 53.14
CA GLU A 182 15.22 22.80 52.95
C GLU A 182 15.17 22.20 51.56
N ILE A 183 14.54 21.02 51.42
CA ILE A 183 14.26 20.43 50.11
C ILE A 183 13.06 21.16 49.53
N GLU A 184 13.26 21.81 48.38
CA GLU A 184 12.23 22.60 47.70
C GLU A 184 11.74 21.87 46.44
N VAL A 185 10.43 21.81 46.29
CA VAL A 185 9.75 21.14 45.16
C VAL A 185 8.68 22.05 44.57
N MET A 186 8.33 21.85 43.34
CA MET A 186 7.14 22.42 42.71
C MET A 186 6.14 21.32 42.31
N VAL A 187 4.85 21.70 42.35
CA VAL A 187 3.73 20.78 42.16
C VAL A 187 2.89 21.25 40.98
N GLY A 188 2.38 20.33 40.17
CA GLY A 188 1.47 20.65 39.08
C GLY A 188 0.10 21.14 39.59
N ARG A 189 -0.55 22.02 38.82
CA ARG A 189 -1.88 22.57 39.12
C ARG A 189 -2.92 21.49 39.37
N ALA A 190 -2.94 20.45 38.53
CA ALA A 190 -3.90 19.37 38.67
C ALA A 190 -3.78 18.66 40.02
N PHE A 191 -2.55 18.37 40.46
CA PHE A 191 -2.30 17.73 41.76
C PHE A 191 -2.63 18.69 42.93
N SER A 192 -2.25 19.94 42.85
CA SER A 192 -2.60 20.97 43.84
C SER A 192 -4.12 21.10 44.01
N THR A 193 -4.88 21.13 42.92
CA THR A 193 -6.35 21.18 42.95
C THR A 193 -6.96 19.94 43.61
N LYS A 194 -6.41 18.76 43.32
CA LYS A 194 -6.88 17.48 43.86
C LYS A 194 -6.58 17.31 45.36
N THR A 195 -5.41 17.70 45.79
CA THR A 195 -4.91 17.49 47.14
C THR A 195 -5.12 18.68 48.09
N GLY A 196 -5.36 19.87 47.53
CA GLY A 196 -5.45 21.13 48.27
C GLY A 196 -4.08 21.72 48.69
N ILE A 197 -2.95 21.14 48.21
CA ILE A 197 -1.61 21.64 48.50
C ILE A 197 -1.40 23.04 47.89
N GLN A 198 -0.82 23.98 48.65
CA GLN A 198 -0.54 25.35 48.21
C GLN A 198 0.96 25.67 48.25
N ALA A 199 1.35 26.68 47.49
CA ALA A 199 2.73 27.20 47.59
C ALA A 199 3.00 27.73 49.03
N GLY A 200 4.10 27.28 49.59
CA GLY A 200 4.47 27.55 50.99
C GLY A 200 4.25 26.37 51.94
N ASP A 201 3.45 25.39 51.56
CA ASP A 201 3.15 24.25 52.42
C ASP A 201 4.38 23.33 52.62
N MET A 202 4.46 22.75 53.82
CA MET A 202 5.42 21.70 54.14
C MET A 202 4.75 20.33 54.02
N ILE A 203 5.37 19.44 53.28
CA ILE A 203 4.91 18.07 53.07
C ILE A 203 5.98 17.07 53.56
N SER A 204 5.51 15.91 54.02
CA SER A 204 6.40 14.79 54.40
C SER A 204 6.29 13.70 53.29
N LEU A 205 7.42 13.34 52.72
CA LEU A 205 7.54 12.31 51.68
C LEU A 205 8.05 11.04 52.37
N THR A 206 7.25 9.98 52.31
CA THR A 206 7.60 8.70 52.94
C THR A 206 7.65 7.59 51.92
N ARG A 207 8.75 6.78 52.00
CA ARG A 207 8.92 5.60 51.14
C ARG A 207 9.49 4.42 51.95
N LYS A 208 8.96 3.24 51.73
CA LYS A 208 9.44 2.00 52.33
C LYS A 208 10.09 1.12 51.31
N ASP A 209 11.40 0.94 51.38
CA ASP A 209 12.17 0.10 50.48
C ASP A 209 12.57 -1.17 51.19
N THR A 210 12.46 -2.32 50.49
CA THR A 210 12.98 -3.60 50.96
C THR A 210 14.39 -3.79 50.41
N VAL A 211 15.41 -3.62 51.27
CA VAL A 211 16.82 -3.77 50.90
C VAL A 211 17.33 -5.11 51.40
N ARG A 212 18.02 -5.86 50.54
CA ARG A 212 18.71 -7.09 50.92
C ARG A 212 20.09 -6.74 51.46
N VAL A 213 20.30 -6.95 52.73
CA VAL A 213 21.59 -6.79 53.39
C VAL A 213 22.27 -8.16 53.47
N ALA A 214 23.47 -8.28 52.95
CA ALA A 214 24.27 -9.51 53.12
C ALA A 214 24.65 -9.65 54.60
N VAL A 215 24.20 -10.71 55.22
CA VAL A 215 24.54 -11.05 56.60
C VAL A 215 25.84 -11.88 56.62
N ASP A 216 26.04 -12.71 55.60
CA ASP A 216 27.23 -13.55 55.35
C ASP A 216 27.43 -13.77 53.85
N LEU A 217 28.60 -14.34 53.47
CA LEU A 217 28.95 -14.66 52.07
C LEU A 217 27.89 -15.53 51.33
N LYS A 218 26.91 -16.13 52.05
CA LYS A 218 25.88 -17.03 51.50
C LYS A 218 24.44 -16.67 51.89
N THR A 219 24.25 -15.75 52.86
CA THR A 219 22.92 -15.42 53.36
C THR A 219 22.62 -13.92 53.24
N THR A 220 21.51 -13.57 52.60
CA THR A 220 21.00 -12.22 52.55
C THR A 220 19.71 -12.12 53.35
N ARG A 221 19.56 -11.08 54.17
CA ARG A 221 18.35 -10.76 54.92
C ARG A 221 17.68 -9.57 54.28
N GLU A 222 16.37 -9.64 54.10
CA GLU A 222 15.57 -8.49 53.69
C GLU A 222 15.29 -7.61 54.89
N VAL A 223 15.72 -6.35 54.80
CA VAL A 223 15.49 -5.30 55.77
C VAL A 223 14.64 -4.20 55.13
N GLN A 224 13.55 -3.84 55.79
CA GLN A 224 12.75 -2.69 55.36
C GLN A 224 13.43 -1.41 55.87
N ARG A 225 13.77 -0.53 54.92
CA ARG A 225 14.20 0.84 55.26
C ARG A 225 13.06 1.80 54.97
N GLU A 226 12.74 2.63 55.95
CA GLU A 226 11.78 3.72 55.78
C GLU A 226 12.52 5.01 55.63
N TYR A 227 12.25 5.73 54.55
CA TYR A 227 12.79 7.07 54.28
C TYR A 227 11.69 8.08 54.56
N ASN A 228 12.03 9.16 55.27
CA ASN A 228 11.13 10.27 55.53
C ASN A 228 11.86 11.59 55.23
N ILE A 229 11.32 12.36 54.27
CA ILE A 229 11.91 13.60 53.75
C ILE A 229 10.89 14.72 53.94
N LEU A 230 11.30 15.80 54.61
CA LEU A 230 10.51 17.06 54.66
C LEU A 230 10.84 17.92 53.45
N ALA A 231 9.81 18.28 52.69
CA ALA A 231 9.92 19.12 51.52
C ALA A 231 8.97 20.33 51.58
N ARG A 232 9.42 21.49 51.12
CA ARG A 232 8.62 22.69 50.99
C ARG A 232 8.13 22.84 49.56
N VAL A 233 6.84 22.99 49.39
CA VAL A 233 6.25 23.32 48.08
C VAL A 233 6.48 24.81 47.82
N THR A 234 7.33 25.18 46.87
CA THR A 234 7.67 26.58 46.59
C THR A 234 6.88 27.19 45.45
N ALA A 235 6.38 26.40 44.53
CA ALA A 235 5.57 26.86 43.40
C ALA A 235 4.51 25.83 42.97
N ILE A 236 3.47 26.40 42.37
CA ILE A 236 2.49 25.60 41.59
C ILE A 236 2.67 26.02 40.14
N TRP A 237 2.78 25.01 39.25
CA TRP A 237 3.02 25.21 37.84
C TRP A 237 1.96 24.56 36.94
N ALA A 238 1.83 25.09 35.73
CA ALA A 238 1.01 24.46 34.67
C ALA A 238 1.76 24.53 33.34
N PRO A 239 1.53 23.57 32.41
CA PRO A 239 2.11 23.60 31.08
C PRO A 239 1.57 24.78 30.26
N LYS A 240 2.45 25.59 29.64
CA LYS A 240 2.05 26.66 28.69
C LYS A 240 1.23 26.13 27.53
N ASN A 241 1.69 25.02 26.97
CA ASN A 241 1.03 24.33 25.88
C ASN A 241 1.13 22.82 26.14
N ARG A 242 -0.01 22.19 26.42
CA ARG A 242 -0.09 20.73 26.66
C ARG A 242 0.30 19.91 25.43
N ASN A 243 0.19 20.52 24.25
CA ASN A 243 0.46 19.89 22.96
C ASN A 243 1.88 20.20 22.42
N ASP A 244 2.78 20.72 23.25
CA ASP A 244 4.15 20.96 22.84
C ASP A 244 4.90 19.63 22.61
N ALA A 245 5.63 19.53 21.50
CA ALA A 245 6.50 18.41 21.19
C ALA A 245 7.67 18.19 22.19
N TYR A 246 7.92 19.17 23.04
CA TYR A 246 8.87 19.08 24.15
C TYR A 246 8.50 17.96 25.14
N TRP A 247 7.21 17.72 25.37
CA TRP A 247 6.75 16.77 26.37
C TRP A 247 7.05 15.34 25.97
N ILE A 248 8.13 14.77 26.49
CA ILE A 248 8.52 13.36 26.29
C ILE A 248 7.66 12.40 27.15
N ILE A 249 7.09 12.93 28.23
CA ILE A 249 6.06 12.32 29.07
C ILE A 249 4.86 13.27 29.05
N ARG A 250 3.66 12.75 29.15
CA ARG A 250 2.44 13.57 29.14
C ARG A 250 2.45 14.56 30.30
N PRO A 251 2.14 15.85 30.06
CA PRO A 251 2.08 16.85 31.12
C PRO A 251 1.18 16.46 32.30
N GLU A 252 0.09 15.71 32.01
CA GLU A 252 -0.86 15.25 33.04
C GLU A 252 -0.23 14.27 34.03
N VAL A 253 0.78 13.51 33.62
CA VAL A 253 1.55 12.62 34.49
C VAL A 253 2.54 13.44 35.30
N LEU A 254 3.28 14.34 34.65
CA LEU A 254 4.24 15.23 35.34
C LEU A 254 3.57 16.18 36.33
N GLU A 255 2.36 16.62 36.05
CA GLU A 255 1.57 17.46 37.01
C GLU A 255 1.21 16.70 38.31
N GLN A 256 1.28 15.37 38.34
CA GLN A 256 1.04 14.53 39.53
C GLN A 256 2.31 14.28 40.34
N ASP A 257 3.48 14.53 39.74
CA ASP A 257 4.78 14.31 40.35
C ASP A 257 5.30 15.61 41.04
N LEU A 258 6.38 15.44 41.78
CA LEU A 258 7.04 16.52 42.55
C LEU A 258 8.31 16.87 41.77
N THR A 259 8.27 18.01 41.08
CA THR A 259 9.37 18.44 40.24
C THR A 259 10.39 19.27 41.04
N LEU A 260 11.66 18.94 40.87
CA LEU A 260 12.79 19.61 41.52
C LEU A 260 13.96 19.88 40.56
N SER A 261 14.93 20.68 40.98
CA SER A 261 16.09 20.92 40.13
C SER A 261 17.06 19.73 40.14
N PRO A 262 17.81 19.50 39.02
CA PRO A 262 18.86 18.48 39.00
C PRO A 262 19.91 18.66 40.10
N GLU A 263 20.18 19.92 40.49
CA GLU A 263 21.12 20.26 41.54
C GLU A 263 20.57 19.88 42.93
N MET A 264 19.27 20.07 43.17
CA MET A 264 18.59 19.64 44.43
C MET A 264 18.62 18.10 44.51
N MET A 265 18.37 17.43 43.40
CA MET A 265 18.45 15.98 43.31
C MET A 265 19.85 15.48 43.67
N SER A 266 20.88 16.06 43.07
CA SER A 266 22.30 15.72 43.29
C SER A 266 22.76 16.00 44.73
N ARG A 267 22.58 17.23 45.25
CA ARG A 267 23.18 17.65 46.52
C ARG A 267 22.41 17.19 47.76
N ARG A 268 21.07 16.99 47.60
CA ARG A 268 20.21 16.70 48.77
C ARG A 268 19.65 15.30 48.75
N ILE A 269 18.91 14.94 47.71
CA ILE A 269 18.17 13.66 47.66
C ILE A 269 19.14 12.48 47.57
N SER A 270 20.19 12.57 46.77
CA SER A 270 21.16 11.48 46.59
C SER A 270 21.94 11.15 47.88
N LYS A 271 22.08 12.10 48.82
CA LYS A 271 22.70 11.87 50.13
C LYS A 271 21.77 11.11 51.10
N ILE A 272 20.45 11.21 50.93
CA ILE A 272 19.43 10.54 51.75
C ILE A 272 19.15 9.14 51.22
N VAL A 273 18.97 9.02 49.89
CA VAL A 273 18.63 7.74 49.21
C VAL A 273 19.71 7.44 48.17
N GLU A 274 20.49 6.44 48.40
CA GLU A 274 21.66 6.09 47.60
C GLU A 274 21.25 5.61 46.19
N ARG A 275 20.22 4.75 46.10
CA ARG A 275 19.66 4.25 44.84
C ARG A 275 18.21 4.66 44.71
N GLN A 276 17.94 5.52 43.74
CA GLN A 276 16.65 6.20 43.72
C GLN A 276 15.99 6.27 42.35
N PHE A 277 16.76 6.23 41.25
CA PHE A 277 16.19 6.41 39.92
C PHE A 277 15.66 5.10 39.37
N SER A 278 14.36 5.08 39.10
CA SER A 278 13.68 3.95 38.46
C SER A 278 13.45 4.16 36.98
N LEU A 279 13.38 5.42 36.53
CA LEU A 279 13.14 5.76 35.14
C LEU A 279 14.06 6.89 34.71
N MET A 280 14.77 6.67 33.59
CA MET A 280 15.48 7.75 32.90
C MET A 280 15.17 7.67 31.42
N ILE A 281 14.99 8.84 30.78
CA ILE A 281 14.73 8.96 29.35
C ILE A 281 15.65 10.02 28.74
N TRP A 282 16.33 9.66 27.68
CA TRP A 282 17.07 10.58 26.80
C TRP A 282 16.33 10.65 25.47
N SER A 283 15.85 11.84 25.11
CA SER A 283 15.15 12.10 23.87
C SER A 283 15.96 13.03 22.99
N TYR A 284 16.35 12.53 21.82
CA TYR A 284 17.04 13.30 20.79
C TYR A 284 16.05 13.68 19.70
N GLU A 285 15.75 14.95 19.57
CA GLU A 285 14.98 15.49 18.45
C GLU A 285 15.90 15.71 17.27
N LEU A 286 15.59 15.12 16.12
CA LEU A 286 16.41 15.13 14.92
C LEU A 286 15.78 15.99 13.84
N ASP A 287 16.62 16.58 12.96
CA ASP A 287 16.13 17.31 11.78
C ASP A 287 15.50 16.34 10.75
N ASP A 288 14.19 16.37 10.63
CA ASP A 288 13.42 15.55 9.68
C ASP A 288 13.72 15.90 8.21
N LYS A 289 14.23 17.11 7.92
CA LYS A 289 14.60 17.54 6.58
C LYS A 289 15.88 16.87 6.09
N ALA A 290 16.76 16.48 7.02
CA ALA A 290 17.97 15.76 6.71
C ALA A 290 17.73 14.27 6.38
N LEU A 291 16.52 13.75 6.67
CA LEU A 291 16.16 12.37 6.32
C LEU A 291 15.76 12.28 4.85
N THR A 292 16.53 11.52 4.08
CA THR A 292 16.35 11.30 2.64
C THR A 292 16.19 9.81 2.34
N VAL A 293 15.66 9.50 1.16
CA VAL A 293 15.52 8.10 0.68
C VAL A 293 16.85 7.35 0.71
N GLU A 294 17.96 8.05 0.47
CA GLU A 294 19.30 7.47 0.35
C GLU A 294 19.91 7.10 1.71
N ASN A 295 19.59 7.86 2.78
CA ASN A 295 20.19 7.67 4.10
C ASN A 295 19.34 6.87 5.10
N VAL A 296 18.04 6.63 4.80
CA VAL A 296 17.13 5.89 5.71
C VAL A 296 17.67 4.52 6.11
N ALA A 297 18.23 3.76 5.17
CA ALA A 297 18.81 2.44 5.48
C ALA A 297 19.97 2.56 6.47
N GLY A 298 20.88 3.51 6.25
CA GLY A 298 21.99 3.79 7.16
C GLY A 298 21.53 4.23 8.54
N VAL A 299 20.49 5.08 8.62
CA VAL A 299 19.91 5.52 9.89
C VAL A 299 19.33 4.34 10.68
N VAL A 300 18.60 3.42 10.03
CA VAL A 300 18.05 2.23 10.68
C VAL A 300 19.15 1.28 11.15
N ASP A 301 20.15 1.02 10.31
CA ASP A 301 21.27 0.14 10.65
C ASP A 301 22.07 0.71 11.83
N ARG A 302 22.31 2.03 11.83
CA ARG A 302 23.01 2.72 12.90
C ARG A 302 22.22 2.71 14.21
N ALA A 303 20.90 2.97 14.14
CA ALA A 303 20.02 2.89 15.30
C ALA A 303 20.02 1.51 15.94
N ASN A 304 20.01 0.45 15.12
CA ASN A 304 20.13 -0.93 15.62
C ASN A 304 21.49 -1.17 16.29
N ALA A 305 22.59 -0.71 15.69
CA ALA A 305 23.93 -0.83 16.27
C ALA A 305 24.04 -0.09 17.62
N LEU A 306 23.50 1.15 17.69
CA LEU A 306 23.50 1.94 18.93
C LEU A 306 22.58 1.31 20.01
N SER A 307 21.49 0.65 19.62
CA SER A 307 20.64 -0.11 20.55
C SER A 307 21.38 -1.28 21.19
N VAL A 308 22.20 -2.00 20.41
CA VAL A 308 23.04 -3.10 20.94
C VAL A 308 24.13 -2.55 21.87
N GLU A 309 24.81 -1.45 21.48
CA GLU A 309 25.85 -0.83 22.30
C GLU A 309 25.27 -0.27 23.63
N ALA A 310 24.07 0.28 23.62
CA ALA A 310 23.36 0.72 24.82
C ALA A 310 23.02 -0.45 25.74
N PHE A 311 22.51 -1.54 25.19
CA PHE A 311 22.20 -2.76 25.93
C PHE A 311 23.47 -3.42 26.54
N GLU A 312 24.60 -3.43 25.82
CA GLU A 312 25.89 -3.90 26.31
C GLU A 312 26.42 -3.05 27.49
N LYS A 313 26.17 -1.73 27.47
CA LYS A 313 26.51 -0.82 28.57
C LYS A 313 25.67 -1.10 29.80
N ASN A 314 24.36 -1.31 29.60
CA ASN A 314 23.43 -1.66 30.68
C ASN A 314 22.23 -2.43 30.08
N GLU A 315 21.94 -3.64 30.57
CA GLU A 315 20.86 -4.52 30.08
C GLU A 315 19.46 -3.88 30.16
N GLN A 316 19.30 -2.88 31.00
CA GLN A 316 18.02 -2.15 31.17
C GLN A 316 17.95 -0.85 30.34
N LEU A 317 19.04 -0.47 29.70
CA LEU A 317 19.06 0.65 28.78
C LEU A 317 18.62 0.20 27.39
N THR A 318 17.42 0.59 27.04
CA THR A 318 16.80 0.20 25.77
C THR A 318 16.47 1.38 24.90
N LEU A 319 16.70 1.24 23.60
CA LEU A 319 16.15 2.16 22.61
C LEU A 319 14.67 1.86 22.46
N ASN A 320 13.84 2.86 22.65
CA ASN A 320 12.41 2.70 22.40
C ASN A 320 12.16 2.57 20.90
N GLN A 321 12.14 1.31 20.42
CA GLN A 321 12.06 0.96 18.99
C GLN A 321 10.65 1.09 18.42
N PHE A 322 9.62 1.21 19.28
CA PHE A 322 8.24 0.99 18.85
C PHE A 322 7.71 2.08 17.92
N GLU A 323 8.26 3.27 17.90
CA GLU A 323 7.66 4.37 17.16
C GLU A 323 8.37 4.68 15.83
N MET A 324 9.63 5.08 15.85
CA MET A 324 10.31 5.60 14.67
C MET A 324 11.00 4.51 13.85
N ILE A 325 11.72 3.63 14.49
CA ILE A 325 12.48 2.59 13.77
C ILE A 325 11.53 1.61 13.09
N SER A 326 10.39 1.32 13.70
CA SER A 326 9.34 0.50 13.09
C SER A 326 8.77 1.17 11.83
N ALA A 327 8.51 2.48 11.87
CA ALA A 327 8.05 3.23 10.70
C ALA A 327 9.10 3.24 9.58
N LEU A 328 10.37 3.48 9.90
CA LEU A 328 11.46 3.44 8.91
C LEU A 328 11.71 2.04 8.35
N ARG A 329 11.59 0.99 9.17
CA ARG A 329 11.65 -0.42 8.69
C ARG A 329 10.48 -0.74 7.76
N ASN A 330 9.27 -0.31 8.11
CA ASN A 330 8.08 -0.47 7.26
C ASN A 330 8.28 0.27 5.93
N TYR A 331 8.82 1.49 5.98
CA TYR A 331 9.20 2.23 4.78
C TYR A 331 10.19 1.44 3.90
N LEU A 332 11.28 0.91 4.47
CA LEU A 332 12.28 0.14 3.71
C LEU A 332 11.64 -1.09 3.05
N LYS A 333 10.80 -1.82 3.79
CA LYS A 333 10.06 -2.97 3.26
C LYS A 333 9.16 -2.57 2.09
N ARG A 334 8.30 -1.57 2.28
CA ARG A 334 7.40 -1.06 1.24
C ARG A 334 8.13 -0.49 0.03
N SER A 335 9.26 0.17 0.26
CA SER A 335 10.13 0.69 -0.81
C SER A 335 10.68 -0.44 -1.70
N GLN A 336 11.13 -1.56 -1.12
CA GLN A 336 11.60 -2.73 -1.87
C GLN A 336 10.45 -3.39 -2.65
N GLU A 337 9.29 -3.53 -2.03
CA GLU A 337 8.08 -4.06 -2.68
C GLU A 337 7.67 -3.19 -3.88
N LEU A 338 7.71 -1.85 -3.75
CA LEU A 338 7.42 -0.91 -4.83
C LEU A 338 8.38 -1.07 -6.02
N ILE A 339 9.70 -1.15 -5.78
CA ILE A 339 10.70 -1.36 -6.83
C ILE A 339 10.42 -2.66 -7.59
N LEU A 340 10.19 -3.74 -6.86
CA LEU A 340 9.92 -5.05 -7.42
C LEU A 340 8.65 -5.04 -8.28
N LEU A 341 7.57 -4.50 -7.74
CA LEU A 341 6.27 -4.40 -8.39
C LEU A 341 6.37 -3.58 -9.69
N MET A 342 7.01 -2.41 -9.64
CA MET A 342 7.17 -1.55 -10.81
C MET A 342 8.02 -2.22 -11.90
N THR A 343 9.13 -2.84 -11.53
CA THR A 343 10.00 -3.54 -12.47
C THR A 343 9.24 -4.66 -13.17
N LEU A 344 8.45 -5.40 -12.41
CA LEU A 344 7.69 -6.55 -12.88
C LEU A 344 6.57 -6.18 -13.86
N PHE A 345 5.78 -5.14 -13.53
CA PHE A 345 4.69 -4.69 -14.40
C PHE A 345 5.18 -3.99 -15.66
N CYS A 346 6.29 -3.27 -15.60
CA CYS A 346 6.82 -2.55 -16.75
C CYS A 346 7.68 -3.41 -17.69
N ALA A 347 8.30 -4.50 -17.21
CA ALA A 347 9.12 -5.36 -18.04
C ALA A 347 8.38 -5.98 -19.25
N PRO A 348 7.15 -6.50 -19.13
CA PRO A 348 6.38 -6.99 -20.27
C PRO A 348 5.97 -5.89 -21.25
N ILE A 349 5.63 -4.70 -20.74
CA ILE A 349 5.31 -3.54 -21.60
C ILE A 349 6.53 -3.17 -22.43
N PHE A 350 7.70 -3.12 -21.82
CA PHE A 350 8.97 -2.89 -22.48
C PHE A 350 9.27 -3.98 -23.55
N ALA A 351 9.02 -5.26 -23.23
CA ALA A 351 9.20 -6.37 -24.15
C ALA A 351 8.30 -6.26 -25.41
N VAL A 352 7.04 -5.82 -25.24
CA VAL A 352 6.13 -5.59 -26.39
C VAL A 352 6.58 -4.40 -27.23
N VAL A 353 7.03 -3.30 -26.61
CA VAL A 353 7.60 -2.15 -27.34
C VAL A 353 8.84 -2.57 -28.12
N LEU A 354 9.72 -3.37 -27.53
CA LEU A 354 10.90 -3.92 -28.20
C LEU A 354 10.52 -4.83 -29.37
N SER A 355 9.50 -5.67 -29.20
CA SER A 355 8.97 -6.52 -30.28
C SER A 355 8.41 -5.70 -31.46
N PHE A 356 7.78 -4.55 -31.15
CA PHE A 356 7.35 -3.59 -32.16
C PHE A 356 8.55 -3.02 -32.94
N VAL A 357 9.63 -2.65 -32.26
CA VAL A 357 10.86 -2.18 -32.92
C VAL A 357 11.42 -3.23 -33.87
N VAL A 358 11.51 -4.50 -33.43
CA VAL A 358 11.93 -5.63 -34.29
C VAL A 358 11.02 -5.79 -35.51
N LEU A 359 9.71 -5.68 -35.31
CA LEU A 359 8.71 -5.81 -36.36
C LEU A 359 8.87 -4.73 -37.42
N VAL A 360 8.95 -3.46 -37.01
CA VAL A 360 9.12 -2.32 -37.92
C VAL A 360 10.48 -2.39 -38.62
N ALA A 361 11.55 -2.73 -37.88
CA ALA A 361 12.87 -2.95 -38.47
C ALA A 361 12.83 -4.05 -39.56
N GLY A 362 12.09 -5.15 -39.29
CA GLY A 362 11.89 -6.19 -40.28
C GLY A 362 11.17 -5.71 -41.55
N MET A 363 10.20 -4.80 -41.40
CA MET A 363 9.51 -4.18 -42.54
C MET A 363 10.46 -3.27 -43.34
N VAL A 364 11.29 -2.47 -42.68
CA VAL A 364 12.30 -1.61 -43.29
C VAL A 364 13.29 -2.42 -44.10
N VAL A 365 13.85 -3.47 -43.49
CA VAL A 365 14.82 -4.36 -44.14
C VAL A 365 14.22 -5.04 -45.37
N ARG A 366 12.99 -5.56 -45.28
CA ARG A 366 12.28 -6.16 -46.43
C ARG A 366 12.05 -5.17 -47.60
N GLN A 367 11.77 -3.90 -47.30
CA GLN A 367 11.61 -2.87 -48.31
C GLN A 367 12.92 -2.57 -49.03
N GLN A 368 14.04 -2.75 -48.31
CA GLN A 368 15.39 -2.46 -48.83
C GLN A 368 16.08 -3.71 -49.48
N GLU A 369 15.40 -4.87 -49.50
CA GLU A 369 16.00 -6.12 -50.01
C GLU A 369 16.53 -5.99 -51.44
N GLY A 370 15.86 -5.23 -52.35
CA GLY A 370 16.32 -4.95 -53.71
C GLY A 370 17.63 -4.14 -53.73
N GLU A 371 17.70 -3.06 -52.93
CA GLU A 371 18.91 -2.26 -52.78
C GLU A 371 20.09 -3.03 -52.22
N LEU A 372 19.80 -3.92 -51.21
CA LEU A 372 20.79 -4.80 -50.61
C LEU A 372 21.34 -5.81 -51.64
N ALA A 373 20.49 -6.35 -52.49
CA ALA A 373 20.91 -7.24 -53.57
C ALA A 373 21.85 -6.55 -54.55
N ILE A 374 21.55 -5.28 -54.95
CA ILE A 374 22.41 -4.47 -55.80
C ILE A 374 23.75 -4.14 -55.11
N LEU A 375 23.76 -3.80 -53.81
CA LEU A 375 24.99 -3.52 -53.08
C LEU A 375 25.88 -4.79 -53.01
N ARG A 376 25.26 -5.96 -52.78
CA ARG A 376 25.99 -7.25 -52.80
C ARG A 376 26.54 -7.62 -54.16
N SER A 377 25.78 -7.36 -55.25
CA SER A 377 26.28 -7.61 -56.62
C SER A 377 27.48 -6.72 -56.96
N ARG A 378 27.60 -5.55 -56.33
CA ARG A 378 28.73 -4.63 -56.46
C ARG A 378 29.87 -4.89 -55.48
N GLY A 379 29.85 -6.04 -54.77
CA GLY A 379 30.95 -6.52 -53.91
C GLY A 379 30.87 -6.09 -52.42
N ALA A 380 29.76 -5.62 -51.92
CA ALA A 380 29.59 -5.34 -50.49
C ALA A 380 29.58 -6.64 -49.67
N SER A 381 30.41 -6.70 -48.65
CA SER A 381 30.51 -7.84 -47.76
C SER A 381 29.31 -7.89 -46.75
N PRO A 382 28.99 -9.01 -46.17
CA PRO A 382 27.98 -9.08 -45.10
C PRO A 382 28.31 -8.17 -43.91
N LEU A 383 29.58 -7.92 -43.60
CA LEU A 383 30.06 -7.04 -42.59
C LEU A 383 29.79 -5.55 -42.91
N ASP A 384 29.92 -5.14 -44.19
CA ASP A 384 29.60 -3.77 -44.63
C ASP A 384 28.11 -3.47 -44.42
N ILE A 385 27.25 -4.46 -44.72
CA ILE A 385 25.79 -4.34 -44.45
C ILE A 385 25.53 -4.27 -42.96
N PHE A 386 26.17 -5.09 -42.18
CA PHE A 386 26.05 -5.06 -40.71
C PHE A 386 26.47 -3.70 -40.14
N TYR A 387 27.62 -3.14 -40.52
CA TYR A 387 28.10 -1.83 -40.06
C TYR A 387 27.16 -0.72 -40.48
N MET A 388 26.57 -0.76 -41.68
CA MET A 388 25.60 0.21 -42.13
C MET A 388 24.35 0.22 -41.24
N TYR A 389 23.76 -0.92 -40.90
CA TYR A 389 22.59 -1.00 -40.03
C TYR A 389 22.96 -0.71 -38.58
N ALA A 390 24.14 -1.08 -38.12
CA ALA A 390 24.65 -0.73 -36.80
C ALA A 390 24.81 0.79 -36.64
N ALA A 391 25.34 1.49 -37.65
CA ALA A 391 25.45 2.94 -37.66
C ALA A 391 24.05 3.63 -37.66
N GLN A 392 23.11 3.10 -38.45
CA GLN A 392 21.70 3.56 -38.42
C GLN A 392 21.07 3.36 -37.06
N GLY A 393 21.21 2.18 -36.47
CA GLY A 393 20.70 1.85 -35.14
C GLY A 393 21.32 2.74 -34.05
N ALA A 394 22.62 2.96 -34.09
CA ALA A 394 23.32 3.82 -33.13
C ALA A 394 22.84 5.28 -33.20
N LEU A 395 22.67 5.81 -34.43
CA LEU A 395 22.15 7.20 -34.60
C LEU A 395 20.72 7.33 -34.09
N LEU A 396 19.85 6.36 -34.42
CA LEU A 396 18.48 6.34 -33.90
C LEU A 396 18.44 6.20 -32.39
N ALA A 397 19.33 5.39 -31.82
CA ALA A 397 19.48 5.23 -30.37
C ALA A 397 19.87 6.53 -29.67
N LEU A 398 20.83 7.27 -30.26
CA LEU A 398 21.25 8.59 -29.73
C LEU A 398 20.07 9.58 -29.73
N ILE A 399 19.35 9.67 -30.85
CA ILE A 399 18.18 10.58 -30.96
C ILE A 399 17.08 10.13 -30.00
N ALA A 400 16.88 8.82 -29.88
CA ALA A 400 15.89 8.24 -28.95
C ALA A 400 16.21 8.56 -27.48
N VAL A 401 17.46 8.61 -27.07
CA VAL A 401 17.87 9.03 -25.71
C VAL A 401 17.58 10.53 -25.54
N LEU A 402 17.98 11.38 -26.51
CA LEU A 402 17.78 12.83 -26.46
C LEU A 402 16.30 13.22 -26.32
N ILE A 403 15.40 12.48 -26.94
CA ILE A 403 13.94 12.76 -26.89
C ILE A 403 13.28 11.97 -25.76
N GLY A 404 13.69 10.71 -25.55
CA GLY A 404 13.07 9.80 -24.61
C GLY A 404 13.30 10.14 -23.14
N VAL A 405 14.49 10.68 -22.80
CA VAL A 405 14.78 11.11 -21.42
C VAL A 405 13.89 12.30 -21.00
N PRO A 406 13.75 13.39 -21.75
CA PRO A 406 12.75 14.42 -21.44
C PRO A 406 11.32 13.90 -21.40
N LEU A 407 10.94 13.02 -22.32
CA LEU A 407 9.61 12.42 -22.35
C LEU A 407 9.33 11.56 -21.11
N SER A 408 10.37 10.98 -20.50
CA SER A 408 10.24 10.15 -19.30
C SER A 408 9.66 10.88 -18.09
N PHE A 409 9.86 12.19 -17.97
CA PHE A 409 9.22 13.01 -16.94
C PHE A 409 7.70 13.02 -17.11
N GLY A 410 7.21 13.20 -18.33
CA GLY A 410 5.78 13.13 -18.62
C GLY A 410 5.20 11.74 -18.34
N VAL A 411 5.94 10.68 -18.70
CA VAL A 411 5.53 9.29 -18.41
C VAL A 411 5.53 9.02 -16.91
N ALA A 412 6.55 9.44 -16.17
CA ALA A 412 6.62 9.29 -14.72
C ALA A 412 5.50 10.07 -14.01
N SER A 413 5.18 11.28 -14.49
CA SER A 413 4.05 12.07 -13.97
C SER A 413 2.70 11.42 -14.28
N LEU A 414 2.56 10.80 -15.46
CA LEU A 414 1.38 10.00 -15.80
C LEU A 414 1.21 8.80 -14.84
N LEU A 415 2.32 8.12 -14.50
CA LEU A 415 2.32 7.04 -13.52
C LEU A 415 1.88 7.54 -12.14
N ALA A 416 2.38 8.70 -11.72
CA ALA A 416 2.12 9.29 -10.41
C ALA A 416 0.69 9.85 -10.26
N SER A 417 0.04 10.25 -11.36
CA SER A 417 -1.30 10.83 -11.33
C SER A 417 -2.45 9.82 -11.48
N ALA A 418 -2.16 8.56 -11.78
CA ALA A 418 -3.18 7.54 -11.97
C ALA A 418 -3.80 7.11 -10.63
N ILE A 419 -5.12 7.29 -10.46
CA ILE A 419 -5.90 6.80 -9.31
C ILE A 419 -6.35 5.35 -9.58
N THR A 420 -6.90 5.10 -10.77
CA THR A 420 -7.27 3.79 -11.26
C THR A 420 -7.03 3.73 -12.78
N PHE A 421 -7.41 2.62 -13.43
CA PHE A 421 -7.17 2.44 -14.87
C PHE A 421 -7.89 3.51 -15.71
N LEU A 422 -7.12 4.31 -16.46
CA LEU A 422 -7.57 5.44 -17.28
C LEU A 422 -8.26 6.59 -16.50
N GLN A 423 -8.13 6.64 -15.18
CA GLN A 423 -8.60 7.75 -14.38
C GLN A 423 -7.42 8.41 -13.67
N PHE A 424 -7.38 9.74 -13.73
CA PHE A 424 -6.27 10.53 -13.23
C PHE A 424 -6.73 11.48 -12.13
N SER A 425 -5.81 11.80 -11.21
CA SER A 425 -6.05 12.83 -10.20
C SER A 425 -6.33 14.19 -10.84
N PRO A 426 -7.29 14.98 -10.34
CA PRO A 426 -7.50 16.34 -10.78
C PRO A 426 -6.30 17.26 -10.50
N GLN A 427 -5.42 16.87 -9.58
CA GLN A 427 -4.15 17.54 -9.31
C GLN A 427 -3.00 16.62 -9.79
N PRO A 428 -2.48 16.84 -11.00
CA PRO A 428 -1.40 16.02 -11.52
C PRO A 428 -0.12 16.25 -10.72
N GLU A 429 0.49 15.16 -10.28
CA GLU A 429 1.79 15.20 -9.62
C GLU A 429 2.91 15.21 -10.67
N TRP A 430 3.74 16.26 -10.63
CA TRP A 430 4.87 16.40 -11.54
C TRP A 430 6.14 15.79 -10.90
N VAL A 431 6.69 14.78 -11.57
CA VAL A 431 8.01 14.23 -11.22
C VAL A 431 9.08 15.14 -11.79
N THR A 432 9.88 15.75 -10.93
CA THR A 432 10.88 16.77 -11.32
C THR A 432 12.33 16.26 -11.24
N SER A 433 12.58 15.10 -10.63
CA SER A 433 13.92 14.55 -10.44
C SER A 433 14.14 13.26 -11.22
N LEU A 434 15.32 13.13 -11.81
CA LEU A 434 15.79 11.92 -12.49
C LEU A 434 16.98 11.33 -11.70
N PRO A 435 16.82 10.19 -11.06
CA PRO A 435 17.94 9.53 -10.41
C PRO A 435 18.97 9.02 -11.44
N PRO A 436 20.26 8.91 -11.09
CA PRO A 436 21.30 8.45 -12.02
C PRO A 436 21.04 7.09 -12.68
N VAL A 437 20.26 6.23 -12.00
CA VAL A 437 19.84 4.93 -12.53
C VAL A 437 18.96 5.08 -13.76
N SER A 438 18.12 6.13 -13.85
CA SER A 438 17.26 6.41 -15.02
C SER A 438 18.08 6.58 -16.30
N LEU A 439 19.19 7.29 -16.23
CA LEU A 439 20.06 7.51 -17.40
C LEU A 439 20.74 6.19 -17.83
N ARG A 440 21.18 5.37 -16.87
CA ARG A 440 21.79 4.06 -17.16
C ARG A 440 20.79 3.14 -17.88
N LEU A 441 19.55 3.09 -17.41
CA LEU A 441 18.49 2.30 -18.05
C LEU A 441 18.05 2.88 -19.38
N ALA A 442 18.04 4.21 -19.57
CA ALA A 442 17.79 4.86 -20.84
C ALA A 442 18.80 4.41 -21.90
N VAL A 443 20.10 4.45 -21.57
CA VAL A 443 21.19 3.99 -22.45
C VAL A 443 21.07 2.50 -22.73
N ALA A 444 20.80 1.66 -21.73
CA ALA A 444 20.60 0.23 -21.93
C ALA A 444 19.42 -0.08 -22.86
N ALA A 445 18.29 0.62 -22.68
CA ALA A 445 17.11 0.50 -23.54
C ALA A 445 17.41 0.92 -24.99
N ALA A 446 18.17 2.01 -25.18
CA ALA A 446 18.60 2.47 -26.49
C ALA A 446 19.52 1.46 -27.19
N ILE A 447 20.48 0.85 -26.47
CA ILE A 447 21.35 -0.21 -26.98
C ILE A 447 20.51 -1.45 -27.37
N LEU A 448 19.56 -1.87 -26.53
CA LEU A 448 18.66 -2.98 -26.83
C LEU A 448 17.79 -2.69 -28.06
N GLY A 449 17.28 -1.45 -28.20
CA GLY A 449 16.53 -1.01 -29.36
C GLY A 449 17.38 -1.03 -30.62
N ALA A 450 18.62 -0.55 -30.58
CA ALA A 450 19.57 -0.64 -31.69
C ALA A 450 19.89 -2.11 -32.04
N ALA A 451 20.14 -2.96 -31.06
CA ALA A 451 20.37 -4.39 -31.26
C ALA A 451 19.16 -5.09 -31.92
N ALA A 452 17.92 -4.70 -31.50
CA ALA A 452 16.69 -5.21 -32.08
C ALA A 452 16.55 -4.90 -33.58
N THR A 453 17.09 -3.78 -34.06
CA THR A 453 17.11 -3.46 -35.50
C THR A 453 18.11 -4.30 -36.29
N LEU A 454 19.13 -4.83 -35.64
CA LEU A 454 20.14 -5.71 -36.30
C LEU A 454 19.63 -7.13 -36.55
N VAL A 455 18.66 -7.62 -35.77
CA VAL A 455 18.14 -8.99 -35.91
C VAL A 455 17.59 -9.26 -37.33
N PRO A 456 16.68 -8.43 -37.91
CA PRO A 456 16.25 -8.59 -39.28
C PRO A 456 17.38 -8.36 -40.31
N ALA A 457 18.27 -7.38 -40.03
CA ALA A 457 19.36 -7.05 -40.94
C ALA A 457 20.37 -8.21 -41.14
N LEU A 458 20.73 -8.91 -40.03
CA LEU A 458 21.57 -10.10 -40.08
C LEU A 458 20.98 -11.22 -40.92
N SER A 459 19.65 -11.40 -40.82
CA SER A 459 18.94 -12.41 -41.65
C SER A 459 18.98 -12.09 -43.14
N ALA A 460 18.86 -10.79 -43.51
CA ALA A 460 18.91 -10.30 -44.87
C ALA A 460 20.35 -10.33 -45.43
N ALA A 461 21.37 -10.00 -44.62
CA ALA A 461 22.78 -10.01 -45.01
C ALA A 461 23.30 -11.40 -45.40
N ARG A 462 22.72 -12.48 -44.85
CA ARG A 462 23.11 -13.88 -45.16
C ARG A 462 22.44 -14.42 -46.43
N ARG A 463 21.44 -13.74 -47.04
CA ARG A 463 20.72 -14.24 -48.22
C ARG A 463 21.51 -13.99 -49.50
N THR A 464 21.52 -14.97 -50.42
CA THR A 464 22.16 -14.89 -51.74
C THR A 464 21.16 -14.41 -52.77
N ILE A 465 21.64 -13.84 -53.89
CA ILE A 465 20.80 -13.31 -55.00
C ILE A 465 19.92 -14.42 -55.63
N LEU A 466 20.43 -15.67 -55.73
CA LEU A 466 19.69 -16.84 -56.23
C LEU A 466 18.56 -17.28 -55.26
N GLY A 467 18.74 -17.12 -53.93
CA GLY A 467 17.71 -17.39 -52.92
C GLY A 467 16.54 -16.43 -53.02
N PHE A 468 16.77 -15.18 -53.46
CA PHE A 468 15.76 -14.12 -53.56
C PHE A 468 14.70 -14.44 -54.63
N GLY A 469 15.10 -14.93 -55.80
CA GLY A 469 14.16 -15.34 -56.87
C GLY A 469 13.32 -16.56 -56.50
N ALA A 470 13.92 -17.55 -55.82
CA ALA A 470 13.29 -18.81 -55.42
C ALA A 470 12.28 -18.62 -54.25
N GLU A 471 12.51 -17.66 -53.35
CA GLU A 471 11.57 -17.36 -52.25
C GLU A 471 10.32 -16.58 -52.69
N ARG A 472 10.42 -15.77 -53.75
CA ARG A 472 9.28 -15.08 -54.39
C ARG A 472 8.33 -16.09 -55.10
N ALA A 473 8.88 -17.19 -55.61
CA ALA A 473 8.10 -18.24 -56.28
C ALA A 473 7.48 -19.28 -55.34
N ARG A 474 7.97 -19.38 -54.09
CA ARG A 474 7.42 -20.30 -53.08
C ARG A 474 6.39 -19.58 -52.19
N SER A 475 5.17 -20.14 -52.13
CA SER A 475 4.13 -19.69 -51.23
C SER A 475 4.62 -19.56 -49.78
N ALA A 476 4.14 -18.49 -49.11
CA ALA A 476 4.57 -18.00 -47.84
C ALA A 476 4.79 -19.10 -46.78
N GLY A 477 6.05 -19.34 -46.39
CA GLY A 477 6.36 -20.23 -45.27
C GLY A 477 5.84 -19.66 -43.92
N ARG A 478 5.67 -20.54 -42.95
CA ARG A 478 5.21 -20.19 -41.59
C ARG A 478 6.21 -19.26 -40.90
N PRO A 479 5.76 -18.32 -39.99
CA PRO A 479 6.66 -17.53 -39.16
C PRO A 479 7.62 -18.39 -38.34
N LEU A 480 8.77 -17.79 -37.90
CA LEU A 480 9.82 -18.53 -37.18
C LEU A 480 9.29 -19.19 -35.89
N TRP A 481 8.48 -18.45 -35.11
CA TRP A 481 7.92 -18.96 -33.85
C TRP A 481 6.99 -20.17 -34.03
N GLN A 482 6.27 -20.23 -35.15
CA GLN A 482 5.43 -21.41 -35.49
C GLN A 482 6.26 -22.59 -35.95
N ARG A 483 7.42 -22.35 -36.59
CA ARG A 483 8.35 -23.43 -37.00
C ARG A 483 9.08 -24.03 -35.80
N ALA A 484 9.48 -23.19 -34.84
CA ALA A 484 10.19 -23.57 -33.64
C ALA A 484 9.24 -24.02 -32.50
N TRP A 485 7.93 -24.08 -32.73
CA TRP A 485 6.92 -24.42 -31.71
C TRP A 485 7.02 -23.57 -30.42
N LEU A 486 7.55 -22.32 -30.51
CA LEU A 486 7.71 -21.43 -29.37
C LEU A 486 6.39 -21.09 -28.68
N ASP A 487 5.29 -21.06 -29.42
CA ASP A 487 3.93 -20.88 -28.93
C ASP A 487 3.51 -21.97 -27.94
N VAL A 488 3.80 -23.24 -28.27
CA VAL A 488 3.50 -24.39 -27.40
C VAL A 488 4.53 -24.51 -26.27
N LEU A 489 5.82 -24.28 -26.59
CA LEU A 489 6.90 -24.35 -25.60
C LEU A 489 6.70 -23.32 -24.44
N LEU A 490 6.22 -22.11 -24.75
CA LEU A 490 5.90 -21.08 -23.74
C LEU A 490 4.59 -21.42 -22.99
N LEU A 491 3.62 -22.05 -23.62
CA LEU A 491 2.34 -22.36 -22.98
C LEU A 491 2.48 -23.47 -21.91
N ILE A 492 3.40 -24.43 -22.08
CA ILE A 492 3.62 -25.54 -21.12
C ILE A 492 4.02 -25.00 -19.72
N PRO A 493 5.08 -24.18 -19.57
CA PRO A 493 5.43 -23.63 -18.27
C PRO A 493 4.36 -22.70 -17.68
N CYS A 494 3.64 -21.94 -18.55
CA CYS A 494 2.52 -21.13 -18.09
C CYS A 494 1.36 -21.97 -17.55
N ALA A 495 1.02 -23.05 -18.23
CA ALA A 495 -0.03 -24.00 -17.80
C ALA A 495 0.37 -24.70 -16.49
N TYR A 496 1.63 -25.13 -16.37
CA TYR A 496 2.16 -25.74 -15.15
C TYR A 496 2.14 -24.76 -13.97
N ALA A 497 2.61 -23.53 -14.17
CA ALA A 497 2.60 -22.49 -13.15
C ALA A 497 1.16 -22.12 -12.73
N THR A 498 0.21 -22.09 -13.69
CA THR A 498 -1.21 -21.86 -13.40
C THR A 498 -1.82 -23.00 -12.59
N TRP A 499 -1.46 -24.24 -12.91
CA TRP A 499 -1.89 -25.42 -12.16
C TRP A 499 -1.35 -25.39 -10.73
N GLN A 500 -0.06 -25.10 -10.57
CA GLN A 500 0.60 -24.98 -9.26
C GLN A 500 -0.04 -23.85 -8.43
N LEU A 501 -0.30 -22.69 -9.05
CA LEU A 501 -0.95 -21.55 -8.40
C LEU A 501 -2.35 -21.90 -7.85
N ARG A 502 -3.11 -22.73 -8.59
CA ARG A 502 -4.44 -23.18 -8.15
C ARG A 502 -4.39 -24.21 -7.02
N GLN A 503 -3.37 -25.07 -6.98
CA GLN A 503 -3.25 -26.12 -5.95
C GLN A 503 -2.62 -25.60 -4.64
N ALA A 504 -1.54 -24.83 -4.75
CA ALA A 504 -0.73 -24.43 -3.61
C ALA A 504 -1.04 -22.99 -3.13
N GLY A 505 -1.90 -22.27 -3.86
CA GLY A 505 -2.13 -20.84 -3.59
C GLY A 505 -0.87 -19.97 -3.73
N SER A 506 0.31 -20.56 -3.96
CA SER A 506 1.58 -19.88 -4.16
C SER A 506 2.45 -20.58 -5.21
N LEU A 507 3.31 -19.80 -5.90
CA LEU A 507 4.30 -20.33 -6.82
C LEU A 507 5.61 -20.56 -6.06
N VAL A 508 5.91 -21.80 -5.73
CA VAL A 508 7.21 -22.16 -5.13
C VAL A 508 8.26 -22.13 -6.21
N VAL A 509 9.08 -21.10 -6.24
CA VAL A 509 10.30 -21.05 -7.06
C VAL A 509 11.47 -21.41 -6.18
N PHE A 510 12.02 -22.60 -6.41
CA PHE A 510 13.28 -23.11 -5.86
C PHE A 510 13.75 -22.51 -4.52
N GLY A 511 13.41 -23.20 -3.41
CA GLY A 511 14.20 -23.12 -2.17
C GLY A 511 13.90 -21.98 -1.20
N THR A 512 12.81 -21.24 -1.34
CA THR A 512 12.39 -20.26 -0.34
C THR A 512 11.23 -20.80 0.50
N ASP A 513 11.40 -20.80 1.82
CA ASP A 513 10.37 -21.17 2.78
C ASP A 513 9.15 -20.27 2.65
N VAL A 514 8.02 -20.86 2.26
CA VAL A 514 6.73 -20.19 2.00
C VAL A 514 5.96 -20.01 3.31
N SER A 515 6.59 -19.49 4.36
CA SER A 515 5.90 -19.34 5.66
C SER A 515 5.15 -18.03 5.86
N GLN A 516 5.18 -17.08 4.89
CA GLN A 516 4.41 -15.84 5.00
C GLN A 516 3.78 -15.48 3.65
N ALA A 517 2.48 -15.58 3.60
CA ALA A 517 1.63 -15.31 2.43
C ALA A 517 1.46 -13.80 2.17
N ASP A 518 2.54 -13.14 1.74
CA ASP A 518 2.46 -11.78 1.22
C ASP A 518 2.35 -11.88 -0.32
N PRO A 519 1.23 -11.44 -0.94
CA PRO A 519 1.04 -11.50 -2.39
C PRO A 519 2.18 -10.82 -3.17
N PHE A 520 2.80 -9.80 -2.58
CA PHE A 520 3.88 -9.03 -3.21
C PHE A 520 5.25 -9.75 -3.18
N LYS A 521 5.40 -10.81 -2.40
CA LYS A 521 6.65 -11.59 -2.33
C LYS A 521 6.81 -12.59 -3.47
N ASP A 522 5.75 -12.87 -4.25
CA ASP A 522 5.80 -13.79 -5.38
C ASP A 522 5.68 -13.05 -6.73
N PRO A 523 6.80 -12.52 -7.26
CA PRO A 523 6.82 -11.70 -8.45
C PRO A 523 6.31 -12.41 -9.71
N ILE A 524 6.41 -13.73 -9.76
CA ILE A 524 6.03 -14.52 -10.93
C ILE A 524 4.50 -14.53 -11.12
N ARG A 525 3.72 -14.41 -10.06
CA ARG A 525 2.25 -14.30 -10.13
C ARG A 525 1.79 -13.17 -11.05
N TYR A 526 2.45 -12.03 -10.98
CA TYR A 526 2.10 -10.84 -11.77
C TYR A 526 2.59 -10.93 -13.22
N LEU A 527 3.67 -11.66 -13.46
CA LEU A 527 4.24 -11.85 -14.80
C LEU A 527 3.49 -12.93 -15.58
N LEU A 528 2.92 -13.92 -14.88
CA LEU A 528 2.26 -15.07 -15.45
C LEU A 528 1.07 -14.74 -16.37
N PRO A 529 0.15 -13.81 -16.05
CA PRO A 529 -0.94 -13.44 -16.95
C PRO A 529 -0.45 -12.92 -18.30
N ILE A 530 0.61 -12.09 -18.29
CA ILE A 530 1.15 -11.47 -19.51
C ILE A 530 1.94 -12.51 -20.34
N LEU A 531 2.70 -13.40 -19.68
CA LEU A 531 3.35 -14.52 -20.36
C LEU A 531 2.32 -15.45 -20.99
N THR A 532 1.24 -15.74 -20.28
CA THR A 532 0.15 -16.58 -20.79
C THR A 532 -0.58 -15.90 -21.94
N LEU A 533 -0.83 -14.58 -21.86
CA LEU A 533 -1.39 -13.82 -22.98
C LEU A 533 -0.49 -13.91 -24.21
N THR A 534 0.83 -13.78 -24.00
CA THR A 534 1.81 -13.86 -25.10
C THR A 534 1.80 -15.24 -25.72
N ALA A 535 1.86 -16.31 -24.93
CA ALA A 535 1.84 -17.68 -25.40
C ALA A 535 0.52 -18.02 -26.12
N ALA A 536 -0.62 -17.66 -25.50
CA ALA A 536 -1.95 -17.90 -26.08
C ALA A 536 -2.19 -17.08 -27.34
N GLY A 537 -1.73 -15.82 -27.39
CA GLY A 537 -1.82 -14.96 -28.57
C GLY A 537 -0.99 -15.50 -29.75
N LEU A 538 0.24 -15.97 -29.49
CA LEU A 538 1.06 -16.62 -30.48
C LEU A 538 0.37 -17.90 -30.99
N LEU A 539 -0.19 -18.72 -30.09
CA LEU A 539 -0.93 -19.93 -30.46
C LEU A 539 -2.19 -19.60 -31.27
N ALA A 540 -3.00 -18.60 -30.83
CA ALA A 540 -4.17 -18.16 -31.56
C ALA A 540 -3.83 -17.70 -32.98
N SER A 541 -2.72 -16.99 -33.16
CA SER A 541 -2.25 -16.56 -34.49
C SER A 541 -2.03 -17.70 -35.45
N ARG A 542 -1.78 -18.94 -34.98
CA ARG A 542 -1.63 -20.15 -35.77
C ARG A 542 -2.96 -20.61 -36.38
N PHE A 543 -4.08 -20.36 -35.70
CA PHE A 543 -5.41 -20.80 -36.13
C PHE A 543 -6.12 -19.75 -36.99
N VAL A 544 -5.76 -18.46 -36.88
CA VAL A 544 -6.39 -17.35 -37.60
C VAL A 544 -6.41 -17.55 -39.13
N PRO A 545 -5.34 -18.04 -39.81
CA PRO A 545 -5.40 -18.31 -41.25
C PRO A 545 -6.45 -19.39 -41.63
N ARG A 546 -6.64 -20.39 -40.74
CA ARG A 546 -7.68 -21.42 -40.95
C ARG A 546 -9.07 -20.81 -40.76
N LEU A 547 -9.23 -19.93 -39.75
CA LEU A 547 -10.46 -19.19 -39.53
C LEU A 547 -10.84 -18.34 -40.75
N PHE A 548 -9.89 -17.60 -41.33
CA PHE A 548 -10.14 -16.83 -42.54
C PHE A 548 -10.50 -17.72 -43.71
N GLY A 549 -9.90 -18.92 -43.84
CA GLY A 549 -10.26 -19.92 -44.86
C GLY A 549 -11.70 -20.44 -44.70
N LEU A 550 -12.15 -20.72 -43.47
CA LEU A 550 -13.53 -21.12 -43.16
C LEU A 550 -14.51 -19.99 -43.43
N LEU A 551 -14.19 -18.75 -43.01
CA LEU A 551 -15.04 -17.58 -43.29
C LEU A 551 -15.13 -17.33 -44.80
N ALA A 552 -14.05 -17.47 -45.55
CA ALA A 552 -14.06 -17.38 -47.03
C ALA A 552 -14.98 -18.44 -47.66
N ALA A 553 -14.92 -19.71 -47.18
CA ALA A 553 -15.82 -20.75 -47.67
C ALA A 553 -17.30 -20.47 -47.35
N LEU A 554 -17.59 -19.88 -46.20
CA LEU A 554 -18.95 -19.48 -45.84
C LEU A 554 -19.47 -18.35 -46.74
N VAL A 555 -18.64 -17.29 -46.91
CA VAL A 555 -18.98 -16.09 -47.72
C VAL A 555 -19.07 -16.44 -49.20
N SER A 556 -18.36 -17.49 -49.69
CA SER A 556 -18.40 -17.92 -51.09
C SER A 556 -19.80 -18.30 -51.59
N ARG A 557 -20.70 -18.62 -50.66
CA ARG A 557 -22.11 -19.01 -51.00
C ARG A 557 -23.00 -17.78 -51.25
N ILE A 558 -22.50 -16.53 -51.00
CA ILE A 558 -23.26 -15.29 -51.11
C ILE A 558 -22.68 -14.47 -52.27
N GLN A 559 -23.31 -14.50 -53.47
CA GLN A 559 -22.77 -13.87 -54.67
C GLN A 559 -22.40 -12.37 -54.60
N PRO A 560 -23.13 -11.43 -53.92
CA PRO A 560 -22.73 -10.01 -53.90
C PRO A 560 -21.47 -9.74 -53.08
N LEU A 561 -20.98 -10.72 -52.30
CA LEU A 561 -19.83 -10.55 -51.39
C LEU A 561 -18.48 -11.03 -51.99
N THR A 562 -18.37 -11.15 -53.31
CA THR A 562 -17.15 -11.56 -54.00
C THR A 562 -15.88 -10.82 -53.56
N PRO A 563 -15.87 -9.45 -53.36
CA PRO A 563 -14.69 -8.76 -52.90
C PRO A 563 -14.27 -9.16 -51.50
N ILE A 564 -15.23 -9.46 -50.59
CA ILE A 564 -14.94 -9.90 -49.21
C ILE A 564 -14.43 -11.34 -49.21
N PHE A 565 -14.97 -12.20 -50.07
CA PHE A 565 -14.45 -13.56 -50.28
C PHE A 565 -12.98 -13.54 -50.69
N LEU A 566 -12.64 -12.69 -51.70
CA LEU A 566 -11.26 -12.54 -52.17
C LEU A 566 -10.34 -12.03 -51.07
N ALA A 567 -10.81 -11.06 -50.24
CA ALA A 567 -10.08 -10.52 -49.10
C ALA A 567 -9.78 -11.58 -48.05
N LEU A 568 -10.75 -12.39 -47.66
CA LEU A 568 -10.60 -13.45 -46.66
C LEU A 568 -9.71 -14.59 -47.16
N ARG A 569 -9.82 -14.95 -48.47
CA ARG A 569 -8.99 -15.97 -49.09
C ARG A 569 -7.52 -15.54 -49.20
N ASP A 570 -7.27 -14.26 -49.46
CA ASP A 570 -5.93 -13.68 -49.47
C ASP A 570 -5.29 -13.69 -48.06
N LEU A 571 -6.05 -13.26 -47.02
CA LEU A 571 -5.60 -13.37 -45.64
C LEU A 571 -5.31 -14.81 -45.21
N ALA A 572 -6.11 -15.81 -45.68
CA ALA A 572 -5.87 -17.21 -45.39
C ALA A 572 -4.54 -17.73 -45.99
N ARG A 573 -4.09 -17.16 -47.12
CA ARG A 573 -2.90 -17.62 -47.89
C ARG A 573 -1.60 -16.89 -47.52
N SER A 574 -1.69 -15.64 -46.97
CA SER A 574 -0.53 -14.79 -46.70
C SER A 574 -0.32 -14.46 -45.21
N PRO A 575 -0.25 -15.45 -44.27
CA PRO A 575 -0.21 -15.19 -42.82
C PRO A 575 1.02 -14.39 -42.36
N LYS A 576 2.15 -14.50 -43.06
CA LYS A 576 3.38 -13.77 -42.69
C LYS A 576 3.25 -12.25 -42.81
N ASP A 577 2.40 -11.78 -43.69
CA ASP A 577 2.32 -10.35 -44.02
C ASP A 577 1.55 -9.57 -42.92
N TYR A 578 0.57 -10.20 -42.26
CA TYR A 578 -0.27 -9.53 -41.25
C TYR A 578 -0.03 -10.04 -39.81
N ALA A 579 0.73 -11.13 -39.62
CA ALA A 579 0.90 -11.76 -38.29
C ALA A 579 1.39 -10.79 -37.22
N GLY A 580 2.26 -9.86 -37.57
CA GLY A 580 2.76 -8.86 -36.63
C GLY A 580 1.70 -7.83 -36.23
N ALA A 581 0.96 -7.28 -37.19
CA ALA A 581 -0.14 -6.34 -36.93
C ALA A 581 -1.26 -7.02 -36.13
N LEU A 582 -1.56 -8.28 -36.43
CA LEU A 582 -2.54 -9.10 -35.69
C LEU A 582 -2.10 -9.30 -34.23
N LEU A 583 -0.85 -9.70 -33.99
CA LEU A 583 -0.33 -9.91 -32.64
C LEU A 583 -0.34 -8.62 -31.80
N LEU A 584 0.01 -7.48 -32.42
CA LEU A 584 -0.08 -6.18 -31.73
C LEU A 584 -1.53 -5.87 -31.29
N LEU A 585 -2.52 -6.11 -32.16
CA LEU A 585 -3.94 -5.97 -31.82
C LEU A 585 -4.36 -6.90 -30.70
N ILE A 586 -3.98 -8.18 -30.76
CA ILE A 586 -4.31 -9.19 -29.73
C ILE A 586 -3.72 -8.77 -28.39
N PHE A 587 -2.45 -8.38 -28.36
CA PHE A 587 -1.78 -8.01 -27.10
C PHE A 587 -2.34 -6.72 -26.54
N THR A 588 -2.56 -5.68 -27.38
CA THR A 588 -3.08 -4.40 -26.90
C THR A 588 -4.46 -4.57 -26.26
N LEU A 589 -5.38 -5.25 -26.95
CA LEU A 589 -6.74 -5.46 -26.43
C LEU A 589 -6.81 -6.48 -25.30
N GLY A 590 -5.97 -7.53 -25.35
CA GLY A 590 -5.86 -8.49 -24.26
C GLY A 590 -5.38 -7.86 -22.96
N ILE A 591 -4.30 -7.06 -23.02
CA ILE A 591 -3.78 -6.34 -21.85
C ILE A 591 -4.77 -5.27 -21.38
N ALA A 592 -5.44 -4.57 -22.30
CA ALA A 592 -6.45 -3.57 -21.96
C ALA A 592 -7.64 -4.18 -21.19
N ALA A 593 -8.20 -5.28 -21.71
CA ALA A 593 -9.32 -5.97 -21.06
C ALA A 593 -8.92 -6.56 -19.69
N TYR A 594 -7.74 -7.18 -19.62
CA TYR A 594 -7.20 -7.72 -18.37
C TYR A 594 -6.91 -6.61 -17.35
N GLY A 595 -6.20 -5.55 -17.77
CA GLY A 595 -5.81 -4.43 -16.88
C GLY A 595 -7.03 -3.65 -16.35
N ALA A 596 -8.02 -3.38 -17.21
CA ALA A 596 -9.25 -2.72 -16.79
C ALA A 596 -10.05 -3.57 -15.76
N SER A 597 -10.14 -4.87 -16.00
CA SER A 597 -10.85 -5.79 -15.10
C SER A 597 -10.10 -5.99 -13.77
N LEU A 598 -8.77 -6.08 -13.80
CA LEU A 598 -7.93 -6.13 -12.61
C LEU A 598 -8.12 -4.86 -11.77
N ALA A 599 -8.05 -3.68 -12.40
CA ALA A 599 -8.21 -2.41 -11.72
C ALA A 599 -9.59 -2.30 -11.05
N ARG A 600 -10.67 -2.62 -11.80
CA ARG A 600 -12.05 -2.60 -11.28
C ARG A 600 -12.22 -3.55 -10.08
N THR A 601 -11.63 -4.73 -10.17
CA THR A 601 -11.71 -5.74 -9.09
C THR A 601 -10.95 -5.28 -7.85
N LEU A 602 -9.74 -4.73 -8.01
CA LEU A 602 -8.94 -4.23 -6.89
C LEU A 602 -9.58 -3.00 -6.21
N ASP A 603 -10.21 -2.11 -6.98
CA ASP A 603 -10.92 -0.95 -6.42
C ASP A 603 -12.15 -1.39 -5.64
N GLN A 604 -12.93 -2.31 -6.21
CA GLN A 604 -14.12 -2.82 -5.52
C GLN A 604 -13.75 -3.60 -4.26
N HIS A 605 -12.72 -4.44 -4.32
CA HIS A 605 -12.24 -5.18 -3.15
C HIS A 605 -11.75 -4.24 -2.04
N LEU A 606 -11.07 -3.13 -2.38
CA LEU A 606 -10.69 -2.12 -1.40
C LEU A 606 -11.92 -1.52 -0.69
N ILE A 607 -12.94 -1.14 -1.47
CA ILE A 607 -14.19 -0.60 -0.94
C ILE A 607 -14.85 -1.64 -0.03
N ASP A 608 -15.00 -2.88 -0.51
CA ASP A 608 -15.61 -3.97 0.23
C ASP A 608 -14.89 -4.26 1.55
N THR A 609 -13.55 -4.24 1.55
CA THR A 609 -12.72 -4.44 2.76
C THR A 609 -12.94 -3.31 3.78
N ILE A 610 -12.91 -2.05 3.34
CA ILE A 610 -13.05 -0.91 4.26
C ILE A 610 -14.46 -0.87 4.87
N TYR A 611 -15.51 -1.15 4.08
CA TYR A 611 -16.87 -1.22 4.61
C TYR A 611 -17.09 -2.46 5.50
N LEU A 612 -16.41 -3.58 5.23
CA LEU A 612 -16.41 -4.75 6.11
C LEU A 612 -15.79 -4.41 7.47
N ASP A 613 -14.66 -3.70 7.48
CA ASP A 613 -13.92 -3.34 8.70
C ASP A 613 -14.67 -2.27 9.52
N ASN A 614 -15.29 -1.29 8.87
CA ASN A 614 -15.94 -0.17 9.53
C ASN A 614 -17.44 -0.38 9.78
N GLY A 615 -18.11 -1.19 8.96
CA GLY A 615 -19.55 -1.47 9.04
C GLY A 615 -20.46 -0.36 8.50
N GLY A 616 -19.94 0.86 8.27
CA GLY A 616 -20.70 2.00 7.79
C GLY A 616 -19.83 3.09 7.19
N ASP A 617 -20.40 4.27 6.95
CA ASP A 617 -19.65 5.43 6.44
C ASP A 617 -18.69 5.97 7.50
N LEU A 618 -19.12 6.00 8.77
CA LEU A 618 -18.34 6.46 9.91
C LEU A 618 -18.47 5.47 11.08
N ARG A 619 -17.39 5.16 11.76
CA ARG A 619 -17.39 4.43 13.03
C ARG A 619 -16.64 5.26 14.08
N LEU A 620 -17.33 5.60 15.16
CA LEU A 620 -16.80 6.28 16.33
C LEU A 620 -16.56 5.25 17.44
N ILE A 621 -15.36 5.22 17.98
CA ILE A 621 -15.04 4.45 19.19
C ILE A 621 -15.20 5.38 20.38
N GLU A 622 -16.16 5.09 21.22
CA GLU A 622 -16.47 5.87 22.41
C GLU A 622 -16.15 5.12 23.68
N VAL A 623 -15.86 5.88 24.71
CA VAL A 623 -15.62 5.36 26.06
C VAL A 623 -16.57 6.04 27.03
N GLY A 624 -17.23 5.21 27.81
CA GLY A 624 -18.04 5.69 28.94
C GLY A 624 -17.17 6.21 30.09
N ILE A 625 -17.73 7.08 30.92
CA ILE A 625 -17.11 7.57 32.15
C ILE A 625 -17.22 6.46 33.21
N SER A 626 -16.09 6.02 33.78
CA SER A 626 -16.11 5.04 34.88
C SER A 626 -16.65 5.69 36.16
N ASN A 627 -17.53 4.97 36.86
CA ASN A 627 -18.00 5.36 38.19
C ASN A 627 -16.88 5.32 39.26
N LYS A 628 -15.73 4.73 38.92
CA LYS A 628 -14.58 4.66 39.80
C LYS A 628 -13.48 5.60 39.35
N PRO A 629 -12.84 6.36 40.24
CA PRO A 629 -11.72 7.23 39.86
C PRO A 629 -10.57 6.39 39.27
N ASP A 630 -9.89 6.97 38.28
CA ASP A 630 -8.76 6.34 37.57
C ASP A 630 -7.77 5.67 38.54
N ARG A 631 -7.72 4.34 38.47
CA ARG A 631 -6.63 3.57 39.05
C ARG A 631 -5.47 3.57 38.07
N GLN A 632 -4.34 4.10 38.49
CA GLN A 632 -3.09 3.89 37.77
C GLN A 632 -2.83 2.38 37.63
N PRO A 633 -2.48 1.86 36.44
CA PRO A 633 -2.18 0.44 36.27
C PRO A 633 -0.96 0.04 37.11
N GLY A 634 -1.22 -0.76 38.13
CA GLY A 634 -0.28 -1.69 38.72
C GLY A 634 0.97 -1.12 39.37
N ILE A 635 0.84 -0.53 40.58
CA ILE A 635 1.93 -0.55 41.55
C ILE A 635 1.86 -1.93 42.25
N PRO A 636 2.84 -2.83 42.05
CA PRO A 636 2.85 -4.12 42.78
C PRO A 636 3.01 -3.85 44.27
N GLY A 637 1.99 -4.14 45.07
CA GLY A 637 2.02 -4.03 46.55
C GLY A 637 0.84 -3.30 47.18
N GLN A 638 -0.03 -2.67 46.43
CA GLN A 638 -1.31 -2.21 46.97
C GLN A 638 -2.25 -3.42 47.12
N ALA A 639 -2.43 -3.86 48.35
CA ALA A 639 -3.52 -4.79 48.71
C ALA A 639 -4.84 -4.17 48.20
N ALA A 640 -5.62 -4.97 47.49
CA ALA A 640 -6.96 -4.59 47.05
C ALA A 640 -7.74 -4.14 48.32
N ALA A 641 -8.03 -2.85 48.43
CA ALA A 641 -9.11 -2.40 49.27
C ALA A 641 -10.36 -3.16 48.81
N ASP A 642 -11.15 -3.57 49.76
CA ASP A 642 -12.35 -4.39 49.59
C ASP A 642 -13.36 -3.67 48.67
N ASP A 643 -13.20 -3.91 47.37
CA ASP A 643 -13.91 -3.25 46.28
C ASP A 643 -15.16 -4.06 45.99
N THR A 644 -16.13 -3.98 46.89
CA THR A 644 -17.40 -4.71 46.82
C THR A 644 -18.36 -4.11 45.77
N GLU A 645 -18.14 -2.89 45.32
CA GLU A 645 -18.99 -2.27 44.28
C GLU A 645 -18.52 -2.59 42.85
N PRO A 646 -19.43 -3.06 41.97
CA PRO A 646 -19.07 -3.34 40.60
C PRO A 646 -18.76 -2.04 39.84
N GLU A 647 -17.70 -2.08 39.02
CA GLU A 647 -17.39 -1.00 38.08
C GLU A 647 -18.41 -1.01 36.93
N TYR A 648 -18.95 0.16 36.61
CA TYR A 648 -19.79 0.37 35.44
C TYR A 648 -19.41 1.66 34.72
N LEU A 649 -19.64 1.67 33.44
CA LEU A 649 -19.39 2.81 32.56
C LEU A 649 -20.71 3.54 32.31
N ILE A 650 -20.69 4.86 32.37
CA ILE A 650 -21.80 5.75 32.08
C ILE A 650 -21.56 6.31 30.68
N PHE A 651 -22.52 6.13 29.79
CA PHE A 651 -22.51 6.66 28.43
C PHE A 651 -23.54 7.77 28.31
N GLU A 652 -23.26 8.78 27.49
CA GLU A 652 -24.26 9.74 27.06
C GLU A 652 -25.34 9.04 26.20
N PRO A 653 -26.58 9.53 26.22
CA PRO A 653 -27.67 8.94 25.42
C PRO A 653 -27.30 8.86 23.94
N PRO A 654 -27.35 7.68 23.30
CA PRO A 654 -26.88 7.52 21.92
C PRO A 654 -27.69 8.31 20.90
N GLU A 655 -28.93 8.73 21.25
CA GLU A 655 -29.78 9.56 20.42
C GLU A 655 -29.17 10.93 20.13
N GLY A 656 -28.33 11.46 21.01
CA GLY A 656 -27.61 12.71 20.82
C GLY A 656 -26.74 12.75 19.56
N HIS A 657 -26.38 11.59 19.02
CA HIS A 657 -25.65 11.53 17.75
C HIS A 657 -26.46 12.07 16.56
N LEU A 658 -27.76 12.05 16.61
CA LEU A 658 -28.61 12.63 15.56
C LEU A 658 -28.62 14.17 15.58
N GLU A 659 -28.15 14.80 16.67
CA GLU A 659 -27.99 16.25 16.75
C GLU A 659 -26.73 16.74 16.04
N ILE A 660 -25.79 15.82 15.73
CA ILE A 660 -24.54 16.12 15.03
C ILE A 660 -24.83 16.36 13.56
N GLU A 661 -24.49 17.55 13.05
CA GLU A 661 -24.69 17.91 11.64
C GLU A 661 -24.00 16.93 10.70
N GLY A 662 -24.77 16.23 9.87
CA GLY A 662 -24.27 15.30 8.86
C GLY A 662 -24.43 13.82 9.21
N ILE A 663 -24.82 13.45 10.43
CA ILE A 663 -25.22 12.08 10.79
C ILE A 663 -26.70 11.89 10.47
N LYS A 664 -27.02 10.89 9.63
CA LYS A 664 -28.40 10.55 9.25
C LYS A 664 -29.00 9.47 10.13
N ARG A 665 -28.19 8.47 10.43
CA ARG A 665 -28.55 7.29 11.21
C ARG A 665 -27.35 6.81 11.99
N TYR A 666 -27.59 6.19 13.13
CA TYR A 666 -26.59 5.54 13.93
C TYR A 666 -27.07 4.17 14.40
N ALA A 667 -26.13 3.30 14.75
CA ALA A 667 -26.38 2.01 15.39
C ALA A 667 -25.24 1.71 16.37
N ARG A 668 -25.57 1.15 17.53
CA ARG A 668 -24.56 0.65 18.47
C ARG A 668 -24.04 -0.70 17.98
N ALA A 669 -22.74 -0.91 18.13
CA ALA A 669 -22.06 -2.16 17.82
C ALA A 669 -21.01 -2.44 18.91
N ALA A 670 -21.35 -3.32 19.86
CA ALA A 670 -20.46 -3.66 20.95
C ALA A 670 -19.65 -4.93 20.63
N ARG A 671 -18.32 -4.83 20.58
CA ARG A 671 -17.42 -5.97 20.44
C ARG A 671 -16.98 -6.45 21.81
N ILE A 672 -17.43 -7.62 22.20
CA ILE A 672 -17.30 -8.12 23.54
C ILE A 672 -16.50 -9.43 23.50
N PRO A 673 -15.33 -9.53 24.18
CA PRO A 673 -14.64 -10.80 24.32
C PRO A 673 -15.49 -11.77 25.15
N VAL A 674 -15.65 -13.00 24.66
CA VAL A 674 -16.49 -14.01 25.29
C VAL A 674 -15.79 -15.37 25.33
N ARG A 675 -16.23 -16.24 26.26
CA ARG A 675 -15.83 -17.66 26.30
C ARG A 675 -17.05 -18.53 26.01
N ALA A 676 -16.90 -19.43 25.06
CA ALA A 676 -17.97 -20.37 24.70
C ALA A 676 -17.98 -21.56 25.69
N ARG A 677 -18.98 -21.63 26.57
CA ARG A 677 -19.20 -22.82 27.43
C ARG A 677 -19.73 -23.96 26.54
N ASN A 678 -19.17 -25.12 26.63
CA ASN A 678 -19.52 -26.32 25.85
C ASN A 678 -18.85 -26.48 24.48
N ALA A 679 -17.82 -25.72 24.15
CA ALA A 679 -17.01 -26.03 22.98
C ALA A 679 -16.13 -27.25 23.28
N GLY A 680 -16.28 -28.32 22.48
CA GLY A 680 -15.51 -29.58 22.70
C GLY A 680 -14.01 -29.45 22.43
N ASN A 681 -13.55 -28.31 21.97
CA ASN A 681 -12.17 -28.06 21.60
C ASN A 681 -11.56 -26.90 22.43
N ARG A 682 -10.82 -27.24 23.47
CA ARG A 682 -10.23 -26.30 24.43
C ARG A 682 -9.11 -25.40 23.88
N ARG A 683 -8.68 -25.55 22.62
CA ARG A 683 -7.51 -24.84 22.10
C ARG A 683 -7.75 -23.36 21.72
N ASN A 684 -8.99 -22.90 21.52
CA ASN A 684 -9.31 -21.54 21.06
C ASN A 684 -10.32 -20.79 21.94
N GLU A 685 -10.52 -21.20 23.20
CA GLU A 685 -11.47 -20.55 24.13
C GLU A 685 -11.17 -19.06 24.39
N ASP A 686 -9.89 -18.65 24.28
CA ASP A 686 -9.44 -17.30 24.64
C ASP A 686 -9.62 -16.24 23.54
N LYS A 687 -10.08 -16.61 22.35
CA LYS A 687 -10.22 -15.69 21.19
C LYS A 687 -11.63 -15.65 20.60
N SER A 688 -12.64 -15.87 21.41
CA SER A 688 -14.03 -15.77 20.96
C SER A 688 -14.55 -14.34 21.15
N MET A 689 -15.29 -13.82 20.16
CA MET A 689 -15.82 -12.47 20.15
C MET A 689 -17.32 -12.47 19.87
N LEU A 690 -18.09 -11.74 20.67
CA LEU A 690 -19.49 -11.46 20.45
C LEU A 690 -19.63 -10.01 19.92
N LEU A 691 -20.31 -9.85 18.81
CA LEU A 691 -20.75 -8.56 18.30
C LEU A 691 -22.24 -8.37 18.66
N ALA A 692 -22.52 -7.49 19.59
CA ALA A 692 -23.88 -7.13 19.95
C ALA A 692 -24.30 -5.85 19.19
N ILE A 693 -25.37 -5.91 18.37
CA ILE A 693 -25.78 -4.85 17.46
C ILE A 693 -27.22 -4.39 17.67
N ASP A 694 -27.50 -3.12 17.38
CA ASP A 694 -28.84 -2.60 17.19
C ASP A 694 -29.33 -3.02 15.80
N ARG A 695 -29.92 -4.19 15.72
CA ARG A 695 -30.19 -4.94 14.50
C ARG A 695 -30.78 -4.14 13.34
N GLU A 696 -31.85 -3.37 13.61
CA GLU A 696 -32.62 -2.70 12.56
C GLU A 696 -31.84 -1.57 11.90
N GLU A 697 -31.26 -0.69 12.71
CA GLU A 697 -30.47 0.43 12.19
C GLU A 697 -29.13 -0.04 11.64
N PHE A 698 -28.49 -1.01 12.30
CA PHE A 698 -27.25 -1.59 11.79
C PHE A 698 -27.44 -2.20 10.38
N ALA A 699 -28.50 -2.96 10.14
CA ALA A 699 -28.76 -3.56 8.83
C ALA A 699 -28.93 -2.49 7.72
N ARG A 700 -29.53 -1.34 8.06
CA ARG A 700 -29.74 -0.24 7.12
C ARG A 700 -28.43 0.50 6.81
N ILE A 701 -27.63 0.77 7.83
CA ILE A 701 -26.36 1.47 7.71
C ILE A 701 -25.33 0.59 7.00
N ALA A 702 -25.20 -0.66 7.42
CA ALA A 702 -24.25 -1.60 6.90
C ALA A 702 -24.61 -2.20 5.52
N ALA A 703 -25.73 -1.78 4.90
CA ALA A 703 -26.20 -2.35 3.63
C ALA A 703 -25.14 -2.35 2.51
N ARG A 704 -24.21 -1.39 2.49
CA ARG A 704 -23.07 -1.36 1.55
C ARG A 704 -21.99 -2.38 1.85
N GLY A 705 -21.81 -2.74 3.12
CA GLY A 705 -20.84 -3.75 3.58
C GLY A 705 -21.44 -5.17 3.68
N LEU A 706 -22.75 -5.32 3.56
CA LEU A 706 -23.46 -6.61 3.63
C LEU A 706 -23.70 -7.16 2.21
N ARG A 707 -22.68 -7.76 1.62
CA ARG A 707 -22.80 -8.40 0.30
C ARG A 707 -23.51 -9.74 0.40
N ASP A 708 -24.31 -10.07 -0.63
CA ASP A 708 -25.08 -11.32 -0.69
C ASP A 708 -24.20 -12.59 -0.80
N ASP A 709 -22.95 -12.44 -1.23
CA ASP A 709 -22.00 -13.55 -1.36
C ASP A 709 -21.14 -13.79 -0.10
N TYR A 710 -21.36 -13.04 0.99
CA TYR A 710 -20.64 -13.23 2.27
C TYR A 710 -21.11 -14.46 3.05
N SER A 711 -22.20 -15.06 2.68
CA SER A 711 -22.71 -16.28 3.29
C SER A 711 -23.55 -17.11 2.29
N TYR A 712 -24.05 -18.26 2.72
CA TYR A 712 -24.88 -19.19 1.92
C TYR A 712 -26.26 -18.62 1.53
N ALA A 713 -26.73 -17.62 2.26
CA ALA A 713 -27.95 -16.86 1.99
C ALA A 713 -27.64 -15.36 1.99
N PRO A 714 -28.48 -14.51 1.38
CA PRO A 714 -28.29 -13.07 1.42
C PRO A 714 -28.13 -12.56 2.86
N MET A 715 -27.11 -11.71 3.10
CA MET A 715 -26.79 -11.24 4.46
C MET A 715 -27.96 -10.52 5.13
N GLY A 716 -28.79 -9.80 4.36
CA GLY A 716 -30.01 -9.19 4.88
C GLY A 716 -31.01 -10.21 5.46
N GLU A 717 -31.11 -11.41 4.87
CA GLU A 717 -31.96 -12.49 5.40
C GLU A 717 -31.35 -13.04 6.71
N ILE A 718 -30.03 -13.27 6.74
CA ILE A 718 -29.34 -13.78 7.93
C ILE A 718 -29.48 -12.80 9.10
N VAL A 719 -29.26 -11.51 8.87
CA VAL A 719 -29.43 -10.47 9.91
C VAL A 719 -30.90 -10.39 10.38
N ASN A 720 -31.87 -10.56 9.46
CA ASN A 720 -33.27 -10.58 9.84
C ASN A 720 -33.66 -11.77 10.74
N ARG A 721 -32.86 -12.83 10.77
CA ARG A 721 -33.07 -13.94 11.71
C ARG A 721 -32.85 -13.57 13.17
N LEU A 722 -32.06 -12.51 13.45
CA LEU A 722 -31.98 -11.90 14.78
C LEU A 722 -33.33 -11.30 15.25
N ALA A 723 -34.24 -10.98 14.31
CA ALA A 723 -35.54 -10.45 14.64
C ALA A 723 -36.54 -11.49 15.16
N THR A 724 -36.28 -12.77 14.90
CA THR A 724 -37.21 -13.85 15.26
C THR A 724 -37.38 -13.98 16.76
N ARG A 725 -36.33 -13.64 17.53
CA ARG A 725 -36.29 -13.75 18.99
C ARG A 725 -35.36 -12.70 19.58
N PRO A 726 -35.61 -12.13 20.77
CA PRO A 726 -34.67 -11.26 21.46
C PRO A 726 -33.34 -11.94 21.78
N ASP A 727 -33.37 -13.22 22.17
CA ASP A 727 -32.21 -14.06 22.52
C ASP A 727 -31.56 -14.75 21.30
N ALA A 728 -31.84 -14.29 20.07
CA ALA A 728 -31.28 -14.87 18.86
C ALA A 728 -29.77 -14.66 18.76
N LEU A 729 -29.05 -15.70 18.32
CA LEU A 729 -27.60 -15.72 18.09
C LEU A 729 -27.29 -16.20 16.69
N LEU A 730 -26.51 -15.46 15.96
CA LEU A 730 -25.85 -15.95 14.74
C LEU A 730 -24.46 -16.44 15.11
N VAL A 731 -24.07 -17.56 14.53
CA VAL A 731 -22.81 -18.24 14.85
C VAL A 731 -21.97 -18.38 13.58
N GLU A 732 -20.66 -18.20 13.68
CA GLU A 732 -19.77 -18.46 12.55
C GLU A 732 -19.93 -19.93 12.09
N ARG A 733 -20.08 -20.15 10.79
CA ARG A 733 -20.40 -21.45 10.20
C ARG A 733 -19.34 -22.52 10.55
N ARG A 734 -18.07 -22.16 10.59
CA ARG A 734 -17.00 -23.07 10.96
C ARG A 734 -17.20 -23.58 12.38
N PHE A 735 -17.41 -22.66 13.33
CA PHE A 735 -17.68 -23.01 14.73
C PHE A 735 -18.98 -23.80 14.88
N PHE A 736 -20.04 -23.42 14.15
CA PHE A 736 -21.32 -24.13 14.12
C PHE A 736 -21.15 -25.60 13.70
N ALA A 737 -20.39 -25.87 12.65
CA ALA A 737 -20.13 -27.21 12.14
C ALA A 737 -19.22 -28.04 13.06
N GLU A 738 -18.12 -27.43 13.55
CA GLU A 738 -17.14 -28.11 14.42
C GLU A 738 -17.75 -28.55 15.76
N ASN A 739 -18.70 -27.80 16.30
CA ASN A 739 -19.34 -28.08 17.58
C ASN A 739 -20.72 -28.77 17.43
N GLY A 740 -21.12 -29.13 16.22
CA GLY A 740 -22.37 -29.85 15.97
C GLY A 740 -23.62 -29.10 16.44
N LEU A 741 -23.63 -27.75 16.37
CA LEU A 741 -24.74 -26.93 16.82
C LEU A 741 -25.95 -27.10 15.89
N THR A 742 -27.13 -26.87 16.45
CA THR A 742 -28.39 -26.97 15.69
C THR A 742 -29.16 -25.66 15.80
N ILE A 743 -29.86 -25.27 14.73
CA ILE A 743 -30.75 -24.11 14.74
C ILE A 743 -31.86 -24.36 15.78
N GLY A 744 -32.14 -23.36 16.63
CA GLY A 744 -33.05 -23.47 17.76
C GLY A 744 -32.42 -24.02 19.06
N GLY A 745 -31.21 -24.51 18.98
CA GLY A 745 -30.46 -24.98 20.16
C GLY A 745 -30.02 -23.83 21.07
N LYS A 746 -29.96 -24.09 22.38
CA LYS A 746 -29.47 -23.09 23.35
C LYS A 746 -27.96 -23.16 23.48
N PHE A 747 -27.33 -21.99 23.49
CA PHE A 747 -25.89 -21.82 23.60
C PHE A 747 -25.54 -20.79 24.68
N VAL A 748 -24.53 -21.06 25.50
CA VAL A 748 -24.14 -20.21 26.62
C VAL A 748 -22.79 -19.57 26.34
N LEU A 749 -22.75 -18.23 26.41
CA LEU A 749 -21.54 -17.43 26.32
C LEU A 749 -21.23 -16.81 27.67
N ASP A 750 -20.02 -17.05 28.19
CA ASP A 750 -19.49 -16.34 29.33
C ASP A 750 -18.85 -15.04 28.85
N ILE A 751 -19.40 -13.91 29.27
CA ILE A 751 -18.89 -12.58 28.96
C ILE A 751 -17.79 -12.29 30.00
N GLY A 752 -16.52 -12.37 29.61
CA GLY A 752 -15.36 -12.20 30.50
C GLY A 752 -14.67 -10.86 30.35
N ASP A 753 -14.15 -10.35 31.45
CA ASP A 753 -13.30 -9.20 31.79
C ASP A 753 -13.92 -8.08 32.61
N PHE A 754 -15.23 -7.96 32.69
CA PHE A 754 -15.83 -7.05 33.67
C PHE A 754 -16.21 -7.86 34.91
N ARG A 755 -15.66 -7.57 36.08
CA ARG A 755 -15.75 -8.30 37.36
C ARG A 755 -17.15 -8.70 37.86
N ALA A 756 -18.21 -8.46 37.08
CA ALA A 756 -19.59 -8.81 37.38
C ALA A 756 -20.30 -9.55 36.25
N ALA A 757 -19.57 -10.11 35.31
CA ALA A 757 -20.14 -10.76 34.13
C ALA A 757 -20.46 -12.23 34.41
N GLY A 758 -21.67 -12.64 34.03
CA GLY A 758 -22.16 -14.00 34.14
C GLY A 758 -22.45 -14.68 32.81
N PRO A 759 -22.82 -15.96 32.83
CA PRO A 759 -23.21 -16.65 31.62
C PRO A 759 -24.53 -16.12 31.06
N VAL A 760 -24.53 -15.74 29.79
CA VAL A 760 -25.73 -15.35 29.04
C VAL A 760 -26.13 -16.49 28.10
N THR A 761 -27.38 -16.89 28.14
CA THR A 761 -27.92 -17.95 27.30
C THR A 761 -28.58 -17.36 26.07
N TYR A 762 -28.18 -17.81 24.90
CA TYR A 762 -28.74 -17.45 23.61
C TYR A 762 -29.37 -18.66 22.93
N THR A 763 -30.17 -18.39 21.90
CA THR A 763 -30.73 -19.43 21.01
C THR A 763 -30.11 -19.27 19.63
N VAL A 764 -29.51 -20.31 19.10
CA VAL A 764 -28.89 -20.28 17.78
C VAL A 764 -29.98 -20.07 16.70
N ALA A 765 -29.93 -18.94 16.02
CA ALA A 765 -30.88 -18.59 14.99
C ALA A 765 -30.43 -19.01 13.59
N ASP A 766 -29.15 -18.82 13.28
CA ASP A 766 -28.55 -19.20 11.99
C ASP A 766 -27.00 -19.19 12.07
N ALA A 767 -26.35 -19.53 10.93
CA ALA A 767 -24.92 -19.48 10.77
C ALA A 767 -24.51 -18.49 9.64
N PHE A 768 -23.36 -17.81 9.80
CA PHE A 768 -22.78 -16.91 8.80
C PHE A 768 -21.31 -17.28 8.50
N ASP A 769 -20.82 -16.90 7.32
CA ASP A 769 -19.41 -17.10 6.97
C ASP A 769 -18.57 -15.84 7.23
N VAL A 770 -19.07 -14.66 6.87
CA VAL A 770 -18.40 -13.35 7.03
C VAL A 770 -19.41 -12.34 7.55
N PHE A 771 -18.99 -11.46 8.47
CA PHE A 771 -19.84 -10.41 9.03
C PHE A 771 -19.05 -9.11 9.28
N PRO A 772 -19.60 -7.91 9.03
CA PRO A 772 -18.92 -6.63 9.27
C PRO A 772 -18.53 -6.42 10.75
N ILE A 773 -17.42 -5.74 10.98
CA ILE A 773 -16.92 -5.30 12.31
C ILE A 773 -16.54 -6.46 13.25
N VAL A 774 -16.95 -7.66 12.99
CA VAL A 774 -16.81 -8.81 13.91
C VAL A 774 -15.34 -9.08 14.25
N ALA A 775 -14.44 -8.96 13.29
CA ALA A 775 -13.01 -9.16 13.48
C ALA A 775 -12.25 -7.83 13.39
N GLY A 776 -11.18 -7.70 14.15
CA GLY A 776 -10.29 -6.53 14.10
C GLY A 776 -9.30 -6.58 12.95
N SER A 777 -9.03 -7.79 12.42
CA SER A 777 -8.09 -8.03 11.31
C SER A 777 -8.40 -9.35 10.60
N GLU A 778 -7.84 -9.54 9.41
CA GLU A 778 -7.92 -10.81 8.67
C GLU A 778 -7.35 -11.99 9.49
N ALA A 779 -6.32 -11.74 10.30
CA ALA A 779 -5.74 -12.75 11.18
C ALA A 779 -6.71 -13.21 12.30
N ASP A 780 -7.62 -12.34 12.72
CA ASP A 780 -8.62 -12.66 13.73
C ASP A 780 -9.67 -13.62 13.16
N TYR A 781 -10.06 -13.46 11.89
CA TYR A 781 -10.95 -14.43 11.21
C TYR A 781 -10.37 -15.84 11.13
N GLU A 782 -9.05 -15.98 11.12
CA GLU A 782 -8.41 -17.29 11.05
C GLU A 782 -8.37 -18.02 12.39
N THR A 783 -8.28 -17.28 13.48
CA THR A 783 -8.00 -17.82 14.81
C THR A 783 -9.14 -17.65 15.81
N GLY A 784 -10.10 -16.75 15.54
CA GLY A 784 -11.23 -16.43 16.41
C GLY A 784 -12.48 -17.26 16.14
N ASN A 785 -13.39 -17.28 17.11
CA ASN A 785 -14.76 -17.75 16.94
C ASN A 785 -15.69 -16.55 17.09
N PHE A 786 -16.63 -16.36 16.18
CA PHE A 786 -17.43 -15.15 16.11
C PHE A 786 -18.93 -15.43 16.27
N PHE A 787 -19.56 -14.54 17.05
CA PHE A 787 -20.98 -14.59 17.35
C PHE A 787 -21.60 -13.20 17.12
N VAL A 788 -22.86 -13.14 16.68
CA VAL A 788 -23.62 -11.90 16.56
C VAL A 788 -24.96 -12.02 17.27
N ALA A 789 -25.31 -11.03 18.11
CA ALA A 789 -26.54 -11.02 18.89
C ALA A 789 -27.18 -9.62 18.94
N ASN A 790 -28.40 -9.54 19.49
CA ASN A 790 -29.08 -8.28 19.74
C ASN A 790 -28.43 -7.54 20.93
N ALA A 791 -28.08 -6.28 20.77
CA ALA A 791 -27.45 -5.45 21.81
C ALA A 791 -28.41 -5.25 23.01
N ALA A 792 -29.66 -4.94 22.74
CA ALA A 792 -30.66 -4.73 23.80
C ALA A 792 -30.78 -5.93 24.75
N TYR A 793 -30.90 -7.16 24.20
CA TYR A 793 -30.96 -8.37 25.01
C TYR A 793 -29.67 -8.60 25.80
N THR A 794 -28.52 -8.42 25.16
CA THR A 794 -27.21 -8.61 25.79
C THR A 794 -27.02 -7.68 26.98
N PHE A 795 -27.31 -6.38 26.80
CA PHE A 795 -27.17 -5.36 27.85
C PHE A 795 -28.18 -5.57 29.00
N GLU A 796 -29.43 -5.92 28.65
CA GLU A 796 -30.46 -6.24 29.66
C GLU A 796 -30.04 -7.42 30.55
N ARG A 797 -29.49 -8.50 29.94
CA ARG A 797 -29.00 -9.65 30.70
C ARG A 797 -27.78 -9.38 31.55
N MET A 798 -26.95 -8.45 31.11
CA MET A 798 -25.78 -8.00 31.87
C MET A 798 -26.14 -6.98 32.95
N GLY A 799 -27.34 -6.36 32.90
CA GLY A 799 -27.76 -5.33 33.85
C GLY A 799 -26.98 -4.01 33.73
N LYS A 800 -26.20 -3.84 32.65
CA LYS A 800 -25.41 -2.64 32.37
C LYS A 800 -25.09 -2.52 30.88
N GLU A 801 -24.81 -1.31 30.43
CA GLU A 801 -24.23 -1.09 29.11
C GLU A 801 -22.74 -1.46 29.12
N LEU A 802 -22.33 -2.14 28.03
CA LEU A 802 -20.94 -2.49 27.78
C LEU A 802 -20.36 -1.52 26.75
N PRO A 803 -19.03 -1.35 26.68
CA PRO A 803 -18.40 -0.51 25.67
C PRO A 803 -18.90 -0.85 24.27
N TYR A 804 -19.31 0.15 23.52
CA TYR A 804 -19.77 -0.01 22.15
C TYR A 804 -19.17 1.05 21.23
N ASP A 805 -19.09 0.73 19.95
CA ASP A 805 -18.80 1.65 18.88
C ASP A 805 -20.12 2.19 18.29
N ILE A 806 -20.13 3.44 17.85
CA ILE A 806 -21.23 3.99 17.05
C ILE A 806 -20.89 3.84 15.58
N VAL A 807 -21.75 3.13 14.84
CA VAL A 807 -21.66 3.02 13.39
C VAL A 807 -22.70 3.94 12.79
N ALA A 808 -22.31 4.84 11.89
CA ALA A 808 -23.17 5.87 11.36
C ALA A 808 -23.20 5.92 9.82
N GLU A 809 -24.37 6.28 9.29
CA GLU A 809 -24.54 6.73 7.91
C GLU A 809 -24.42 8.25 7.88
N THR A 810 -23.55 8.78 7.02
CA THR A 810 -23.26 10.20 6.95
C THR A 810 -23.57 10.81 5.60
N ASP A 811 -23.75 12.13 5.55
CA ASP A 811 -23.84 12.85 4.29
C ASP A 811 -22.52 12.77 3.51
N PRO A 812 -22.56 12.63 2.16
CA PRO A 812 -21.34 12.57 1.36
C PRO A 812 -20.45 13.80 1.46
N ALA A 813 -21.01 14.97 1.78
CA ALA A 813 -20.29 16.24 1.86
C ALA A 813 -19.90 16.63 3.31
N ALA A 814 -20.24 15.79 4.31
CA ALA A 814 -19.99 16.11 5.70
C ALA A 814 -18.50 16.05 6.07
N ASN A 815 -18.06 16.97 6.93
CA ASN A 815 -16.71 17.01 7.45
C ASN A 815 -16.63 16.22 8.77
N VAL A 816 -15.91 15.09 8.75
CA VAL A 816 -15.79 14.20 9.90
C VAL A 816 -15.05 14.86 11.08
N GLU A 817 -14.08 15.74 10.82
CA GLU A 817 -13.37 16.45 11.90
C GLU A 817 -14.35 17.34 12.68
N LYS A 818 -15.24 18.06 11.98
CA LYS A 818 -16.29 18.86 12.63
C LYS A 818 -17.27 17.97 13.39
N MET A 819 -17.69 16.85 12.82
CA MET A 819 -18.58 15.89 13.51
C MET A 819 -18.00 15.38 14.83
N VAL A 820 -16.71 15.05 14.84
CA VAL A 820 -16.02 14.62 16.07
C VAL A 820 -15.95 15.75 17.09
N GLN A 821 -15.74 16.99 16.64
CA GLN A 821 -15.76 18.16 17.53
C GLN A 821 -17.16 18.40 18.09
N ASP A 822 -18.19 18.39 17.25
CA ASP A 822 -19.59 18.53 17.67
C ASP A 822 -19.99 17.41 18.68
N ALA A 823 -19.54 16.16 18.44
CA ALA A 823 -19.71 15.05 19.39
C ALA A 823 -19.07 15.33 20.76
N GLN A 824 -17.86 15.86 20.77
CA GLN A 824 -17.16 16.21 22.01
C GLN A 824 -17.84 17.38 22.75
N GLU A 825 -18.39 18.35 22.01
CA GLU A 825 -19.14 19.46 22.58
C GLU A 825 -20.47 18.98 23.23
N LEU A 826 -21.06 17.90 22.70
CA LEU A 826 -22.23 17.23 23.27
C LEU A 826 -21.91 16.32 24.46
N GLY A 827 -20.62 16.15 24.82
CA GLY A 827 -20.18 15.34 25.95
C GLY A 827 -19.73 13.92 25.62
N PHE A 828 -19.77 13.51 24.36
CA PHE A 828 -19.28 12.18 23.96
C PHE A 828 -17.75 12.11 24.02
N ILE A 829 -17.22 11.08 24.67
CA ILE A 829 -15.76 10.86 24.72
C ILE A 829 -15.35 9.97 23.54
N VAL A 830 -15.06 10.59 22.41
CA VAL A 830 -14.61 9.89 21.20
C VAL A 830 -13.09 9.69 21.26
N ILE A 831 -12.65 8.43 21.35
CA ILE A 831 -11.22 8.08 21.31
C ILE A 831 -10.72 8.02 19.87
N ASN A 832 -11.51 7.45 18.94
CA ASN A 832 -11.12 7.26 17.56
C ASN A 832 -12.32 7.37 16.62
N ALA A 833 -12.04 7.89 15.41
CA ALA A 833 -13.03 8.01 14.34
C ALA A 833 -12.48 7.37 13.06
N TYR A 834 -13.22 6.43 12.50
CA TYR A 834 -12.87 5.74 11.26
C TYR A 834 -13.84 6.17 10.15
N ASP A 835 -13.37 7.07 9.28
CA ASP A 835 -14.11 7.51 8.10
C ASP A 835 -13.78 6.60 6.90
N SER A 836 -14.77 5.86 6.42
CA SER A 836 -14.61 4.95 5.29
C SER A 836 -14.24 5.67 4.00
N ARG A 837 -14.78 6.88 3.76
CA ARG A 837 -14.52 7.64 2.53
C ARG A 837 -13.10 8.19 2.50
N SER A 838 -12.68 8.85 3.57
CA SER A 838 -11.31 9.34 3.71
C SER A 838 -10.30 8.20 3.64
N LYS A 839 -10.63 7.05 4.23
CA LYS A 839 -9.80 5.84 4.14
C LYS A 839 -9.69 5.32 2.72
N ILE A 840 -10.81 5.22 1.97
CA ILE A 840 -10.80 4.80 0.55
C ILE A 840 -9.94 5.76 -0.27
N LEU A 841 -10.15 7.07 -0.15
CA LEU A 841 -9.36 8.08 -0.88
C LEU A 841 -7.88 7.98 -0.55
N SER A 842 -7.54 7.85 0.73
CA SER A 842 -6.15 7.73 1.17
C SER A 842 -5.49 6.45 0.66
N GLU A 843 -6.21 5.34 0.62
CA GLU A 843 -5.71 4.07 0.08
C GLU A 843 -5.58 4.09 -1.45
N GLN A 844 -6.50 4.77 -2.16
CA GLN A 844 -6.40 4.97 -3.61
C GLN A 844 -5.19 5.84 -4.00
N GLN A 845 -4.79 6.76 -3.14
CA GLN A 845 -3.64 7.64 -3.35
C GLN A 845 -2.31 7.00 -2.91
N ARG A 846 -2.29 5.74 -2.47
CA ARG A 846 -1.04 5.05 -2.15
C ARG A 846 -0.14 4.93 -3.37
N PRO A 847 1.16 5.28 -3.26
CA PRO A 847 2.09 5.25 -4.37
C PRO A 847 2.21 3.88 -5.05
N GLU A 848 2.06 2.79 -4.30
CA GLU A 848 2.08 1.42 -4.81
C GLU A 848 0.90 1.16 -5.76
N ARG A 849 -0.29 1.61 -5.38
CA ARG A 849 -1.50 1.51 -6.24
C ARG A 849 -1.41 2.42 -7.45
N GLN A 850 -1.01 3.68 -7.25
CA GLN A 850 -0.81 4.64 -8.33
C GLN A 850 0.20 4.09 -9.35
N GLY A 851 1.31 3.53 -8.89
CA GLY A 851 2.30 2.89 -9.75
C GLY A 851 1.74 1.74 -10.56
N LEU A 852 0.99 0.84 -9.92
CA LEU A 852 0.34 -0.29 -10.59
C LEU A 852 -0.63 0.17 -11.68
N PHE A 853 -1.58 1.03 -11.33
CA PHE A 853 -2.59 1.51 -12.28
C PHE A 853 -1.99 2.43 -13.33
N GLY A 854 -1.00 3.24 -12.94
CA GLY A 854 -0.23 4.07 -13.86
C GLY A 854 0.53 3.22 -14.89
N ALA A 855 1.19 2.14 -14.47
CA ALA A 855 1.88 1.23 -15.38
C ALA A 855 0.92 0.55 -16.36
N LEU A 856 -0.23 0.06 -15.88
CA LEU A 856 -1.26 -0.53 -16.74
C LEU A 856 -1.82 0.50 -17.73
N THR A 857 -2.11 1.72 -17.28
CA THR A 857 -2.65 2.81 -18.11
C THR A 857 -1.62 3.29 -19.14
N ALA A 858 -0.39 3.60 -18.71
CA ALA A 858 0.68 4.01 -19.60
C ALA A 858 1.02 2.93 -20.63
N GLY A 859 1.10 1.67 -20.16
CA GLY A 859 1.33 0.51 -21.03
C GLY A 859 0.25 0.38 -22.10
N PHE A 860 -1.01 0.49 -21.71
CA PHE A 860 -2.14 0.49 -22.65
C PHE A 860 -2.07 1.64 -23.67
N LEU A 861 -1.82 2.88 -23.21
CA LEU A 861 -1.73 4.05 -24.10
C LEU A 861 -0.59 3.90 -25.10
N PHE A 862 0.59 3.48 -24.67
CA PHE A 862 1.73 3.26 -25.56
C PHE A 862 1.49 2.11 -26.53
N MET A 863 0.94 0.99 -26.06
CA MET A 863 0.62 -0.13 -26.93
C MET A 863 -0.44 0.23 -27.96
N THR A 864 -1.45 1.03 -27.59
CA THR A 864 -2.47 1.51 -28.50
C THR A 864 -1.86 2.41 -29.57
N ALA A 865 -1.00 3.36 -29.20
CA ALA A 865 -0.31 4.25 -30.14
C ALA A 865 0.57 3.44 -31.10
N LEU A 866 1.35 2.50 -30.59
CA LEU A 866 2.21 1.62 -31.40
C LEU A 866 1.39 0.67 -32.30
N THR A 867 0.24 0.20 -31.83
CA THR A 867 -0.65 -0.65 -32.61
C THR A 867 -1.29 0.12 -33.77
N VAL A 868 -1.79 1.32 -33.53
CA VAL A 868 -2.34 2.19 -34.57
C VAL A 868 -1.26 2.52 -35.61
N LEU A 869 -0.05 2.86 -35.15
CA LEU A 869 1.09 3.12 -36.02
C LEU A 869 1.53 1.88 -36.80
N GLY A 870 1.66 0.74 -36.15
CA GLY A 870 2.03 -0.54 -36.76
C GLY A 870 0.99 -0.98 -37.80
N PHE A 871 -0.29 -0.78 -37.49
CA PHE A 871 -1.38 -1.05 -38.41
C PHE A 871 -1.38 -0.09 -39.61
N ALA A 872 -1.09 1.20 -39.40
CA ALA A 872 -0.94 2.19 -40.46
C ALA A 872 0.21 1.82 -41.42
N ILE A 873 1.35 1.41 -40.87
CA ILE A 873 2.48 0.93 -41.67
C ILE A 873 2.08 -0.33 -42.46
N TYR A 874 1.45 -1.29 -41.80
CA TYR A 874 0.96 -2.50 -42.43
C TYR A 874 -0.01 -2.16 -43.59
N ALA A 875 -0.98 -1.28 -43.35
CA ALA A 875 -1.94 -0.85 -44.35
C ALA A 875 -1.27 -0.20 -45.57
N LEU A 876 -0.32 0.72 -45.35
CA LEU A 876 0.43 1.42 -46.39
C LEU A 876 1.31 0.44 -47.17
N LEU A 877 2.05 -0.44 -46.53
CA LEU A 877 2.94 -1.40 -47.21
C LEU A 877 2.16 -2.50 -47.93
N SER A 878 1.10 -3.02 -47.31
CA SER A 878 0.18 -3.95 -47.94
C SER A 878 -0.43 -3.40 -49.22
N PHE A 879 -0.83 -2.14 -49.16
CA PHE A 879 -1.36 -1.40 -50.34
C PHE A 879 -0.33 -1.30 -51.47
N ARG A 880 0.91 -0.84 -51.17
CA ARG A 880 1.97 -0.67 -52.22
C ARG A 880 2.32 -2.02 -52.87
N ARG A 881 2.37 -3.09 -52.14
CA ARG A 881 2.65 -4.45 -52.66
C ARG A 881 1.53 -4.96 -53.57
N ARG A 882 0.29 -4.67 -53.25
CA ARG A 882 -0.89 -5.12 -53.97
C ARG A 882 -1.34 -4.17 -55.08
N ALA A 883 -0.64 -3.03 -55.26
CA ALA A 883 -1.01 -2.05 -56.29
C ALA A 883 -1.08 -2.71 -57.69
N ILE A 884 -0.15 -3.62 -58.02
CA ILE A 884 -0.15 -4.34 -59.30
C ILE A 884 -1.32 -5.31 -59.36
N GLU A 885 -1.56 -6.08 -58.31
CA GLU A 885 -2.67 -7.06 -58.23
C GLU A 885 -4.03 -6.35 -58.32
N LEU A 886 -4.16 -5.18 -57.68
CA LEU A 886 -5.34 -4.32 -57.75
C LEU A 886 -5.53 -3.76 -59.18
N GLY A 887 -4.44 -3.40 -59.87
CA GLY A 887 -4.46 -3.00 -61.28
C GLY A 887 -4.96 -4.12 -62.20
N VAL A 888 -4.48 -5.36 -61.99
CA VAL A 888 -4.92 -6.56 -62.74
C VAL A 888 -6.40 -6.87 -62.44
N LEU A 889 -6.82 -6.80 -61.15
CA LEU A 889 -8.21 -7.05 -60.77
C LEU A 889 -9.16 -6.00 -61.38
N ARG A 890 -8.74 -4.72 -61.49
CA ARG A 890 -9.49 -3.69 -62.20
C ARG A 890 -9.56 -3.94 -63.74
N ALA A 891 -8.44 -4.41 -64.28
CA ALA A 891 -8.40 -4.81 -65.70
C ALA A 891 -9.32 -6.01 -66.02
N LEU A 892 -9.50 -6.89 -65.04
CA LEU A 892 -10.44 -8.03 -65.09
C LEU A 892 -11.92 -7.61 -64.80
N GLY A 893 -12.20 -6.35 -64.60
CA GLY A 893 -13.57 -5.83 -64.48
C GLY A 893 -14.08 -5.50 -63.07
N LEU A 894 -13.22 -5.50 -62.01
CA LEU A 894 -13.65 -5.01 -60.70
C LEU A 894 -13.84 -3.49 -60.69
N SER A 895 -15.02 -3.05 -60.25
CA SER A 895 -15.32 -1.62 -60.09
C SER A 895 -14.47 -0.99 -58.97
N GLU A 896 -14.37 0.35 -58.96
CA GLU A 896 -13.69 1.09 -57.90
C GLU A 896 -14.30 0.81 -56.52
N GLY A 897 -15.60 0.74 -56.43
CA GLY A 897 -16.32 0.35 -55.19
C GLY A 897 -15.97 -1.05 -54.70
N GLN A 898 -15.93 -2.03 -55.60
CA GLN A 898 -15.56 -3.41 -55.26
C GLN A 898 -14.10 -3.51 -54.79
N THR A 899 -13.20 -2.77 -55.44
CA THR A 899 -11.79 -2.68 -55.04
C THR A 899 -11.62 -2.05 -53.63
N SER A 900 -12.42 -1.02 -53.33
CA SER A 900 -12.48 -0.40 -52.01
C SER A 900 -12.99 -1.37 -50.93
N ILE A 901 -14.07 -2.13 -51.25
CA ILE A 901 -14.64 -3.16 -50.35
C ILE A 901 -13.60 -4.28 -50.09
N TYR A 902 -12.80 -4.67 -51.12
CA TYR A 902 -11.74 -5.63 -50.93
C TYR A 902 -10.66 -5.15 -49.94
N VAL A 903 -10.21 -3.88 -50.07
CA VAL A 903 -9.20 -3.32 -49.14
C VAL A 903 -9.77 -3.17 -47.74
N ILE A 904 -11.01 -2.66 -47.59
CA ILE A 904 -11.71 -2.57 -46.33
C ILE A 904 -11.90 -3.97 -45.71
N GLY A 905 -12.26 -4.94 -46.54
CA GLY A 905 -12.45 -6.35 -46.14
C GLY A 905 -11.19 -6.97 -45.50
N ILE A 906 -10.01 -6.73 -46.09
CA ILE A 906 -8.73 -7.18 -45.52
C ILE A 906 -8.45 -6.54 -44.17
N GLN A 907 -8.51 -5.18 -44.11
CA GLN A 907 -8.17 -4.44 -42.91
C GLN A 907 -9.22 -4.61 -41.80
N GLY A 908 -10.51 -4.61 -42.15
CA GLY A 908 -11.63 -4.81 -41.26
C GLY A 908 -11.68 -6.23 -40.67
N ALA A 909 -11.49 -7.25 -41.49
CA ALA A 909 -11.44 -8.65 -41.01
C ALA A 909 -10.28 -8.86 -40.04
N LEU A 910 -9.10 -8.32 -40.36
CA LEU A 910 -7.93 -8.39 -39.47
C LEU A 910 -8.17 -7.69 -38.11
N THR A 911 -8.74 -6.49 -38.15
CA THR A 911 -9.08 -5.72 -36.96
C THR A 911 -10.13 -6.45 -36.11
N LEU A 912 -11.20 -6.95 -36.73
CA LEU A 912 -12.29 -7.65 -36.05
C LEU A 912 -11.80 -8.94 -35.36
N VAL A 913 -11.04 -9.77 -36.10
CA VAL A 913 -10.50 -11.02 -35.52
C VAL A 913 -9.48 -10.74 -34.44
N GLY A 914 -8.59 -9.75 -34.66
CA GLY A 914 -7.62 -9.34 -33.65
C GLY A 914 -8.29 -8.83 -32.35
N ALA A 915 -9.35 -8.03 -32.50
CA ALA A 915 -10.13 -7.50 -31.39
C ALA A 915 -10.85 -8.62 -30.63
N LEU A 916 -11.55 -9.49 -31.33
CA LEU A 916 -12.31 -10.59 -30.74
C LEU A 916 -11.38 -11.58 -29.99
N VAL A 917 -10.28 -11.98 -30.61
CA VAL A 917 -9.30 -12.89 -29.98
C VAL A 917 -8.60 -12.21 -28.80
N GLY A 918 -8.15 -10.97 -28.94
CA GLY A 918 -7.47 -10.25 -27.86
C GLY A 918 -8.36 -10.09 -26.63
N THR A 919 -9.60 -9.65 -26.83
CA THR A 919 -10.53 -9.48 -25.71
C THR A 919 -10.94 -10.79 -25.06
N THR A 920 -11.26 -11.82 -25.84
CA THR A 920 -11.60 -13.13 -25.24
C THR A 920 -10.45 -13.69 -24.42
N LEU A 921 -9.21 -13.54 -24.88
CA LEU A 921 -8.03 -13.91 -24.09
C LEU A 921 -7.91 -13.03 -22.82
N GLY A 922 -8.06 -11.71 -22.93
CA GLY A 922 -8.00 -10.80 -21.78
C GLY A 922 -9.05 -11.12 -20.72
N VAL A 923 -10.30 -11.37 -21.14
CA VAL A 923 -11.40 -11.78 -20.25
C VAL A 923 -11.10 -13.14 -19.60
N ALA A 924 -10.68 -14.13 -20.39
CA ALA A 924 -10.34 -15.46 -19.87
C ALA A 924 -9.21 -15.38 -18.82
N LEU A 925 -8.18 -14.57 -19.08
CA LEU A 925 -7.08 -14.35 -18.13
C LEU A 925 -7.56 -13.65 -16.86
N SER A 926 -8.51 -12.72 -16.96
CA SER A 926 -9.10 -12.08 -15.79
C SER A 926 -9.77 -13.10 -14.87
N TYR A 927 -10.58 -14.00 -15.41
CA TYR A 927 -11.22 -15.06 -14.61
C TYR A 927 -10.24 -16.11 -14.06
N ILE A 928 -9.10 -16.31 -14.72
CA ILE A 928 -8.10 -17.31 -14.29
C ILE A 928 -7.17 -16.73 -13.21
N TYR A 929 -6.66 -15.52 -13.40
CA TYR A 929 -5.56 -14.98 -12.60
C TYR A 929 -5.98 -13.95 -11.57
N VAL A 930 -7.04 -13.17 -11.79
CA VAL A 930 -7.45 -12.14 -10.82
C VAL A 930 -7.84 -12.77 -9.48
N PRO A 931 -8.67 -13.85 -9.40
CA PRO A 931 -8.93 -14.50 -8.11
C PRO A 931 -7.68 -15.11 -7.47
N ALA A 932 -6.77 -15.63 -8.30
CA ALA A 932 -5.53 -16.23 -7.79
C ALA A 932 -4.53 -15.21 -7.22
N MET A 933 -4.71 -13.92 -7.44
CA MET A 933 -3.87 -12.87 -6.84
C MET A 933 -4.14 -12.70 -5.34
N GLN A 934 -5.32 -13.06 -4.85
CA GLN A 934 -5.66 -13.05 -3.43
C GLN A 934 -5.29 -14.36 -2.71
N ALA A 935 -5.02 -15.45 -3.43
CA ALA A 935 -4.73 -16.73 -2.80
C ALA A 935 -3.52 -16.63 -1.86
N THR A 936 -3.82 -16.58 -0.58
CA THR A 936 -2.89 -16.57 0.53
C THR A 936 -2.53 -18.02 0.83
N GLY A 937 -1.85 -18.82 0.44
CA GLY A 937 -1.48 -20.22 0.79
C GLY A 937 -2.12 -20.84 2.04
N LYS A 938 -3.20 -20.24 2.54
CA LYS A 938 -3.94 -20.63 3.76
C LYS A 938 -5.19 -21.42 3.38
N LEU A 939 -5.58 -22.34 4.27
CA LEU A 939 -6.76 -23.22 4.11
C LEU A 939 -8.11 -22.45 4.16
N ILE A 940 -8.10 -21.20 4.59
CA ILE A 940 -9.30 -20.37 4.79
C ILE A 940 -9.43 -19.40 3.61
N ALA A 941 -10.62 -19.27 3.06
CA ALA A 941 -10.91 -18.31 2.00
C ALA A 941 -10.62 -16.88 2.51
N PRO A 942 -9.96 -16.05 1.69
CA PRO A 942 -9.68 -14.66 2.07
C PRO A 942 -10.99 -13.88 2.29
N VAL A 943 -10.98 -12.99 3.27
CA VAL A 943 -12.13 -12.19 3.69
C VAL A 943 -11.85 -10.71 3.42
N PRO A 944 -12.71 -9.99 2.69
CA PRO A 944 -13.89 -10.45 1.94
C PRO A 944 -13.51 -11.27 0.68
N PRO A 945 -14.40 -12.12 0.17
CA PRO A 945 -14.15 -12.91 -1.04
C PRO A 945 -13.86 -12.02 -2.26
N PHE A 946 -12.85 -12.41 -3.04
CA PHE A 946 -12.37 -11.66 -4.20
C PHE A 946 -13.20 -11.98 -5.44
N LEU A 947 -14.15 -11.13 -5.79
CA LEU A 947 -14.98 -11.30 -6.98
C LEU A 947 -14.38 -10.58 -8.19
N THR A 948 -14.10 -11.33 -9.25
CA THR A 948 -13.66 -10.74 -10.52
C THR A 948 -14.79 -9.93 -11.16
N ARG A 949 -14.63 -8.62 -11.21
CA ARG A 949 -15.56 -7.70 -11.87
C ARG A 949 -14.99 -7.22 -13.21
N MET A 950 -15.73 -7.51 -14.28
CA MET A 950 -15.36 -7.06 -15.62
C MET A 950 -15.71 -5.58 -15.80
N ALA A 951 -14.72 -4.80 -16.27
CA ALA A 951 -14.88 -3.37 -16.56
C ALA A 951 -15.39 -3.16 -18.00
N TRP A 952 -16.62 -3.61 -18.30
CA TRP A 952 -17.19 -3.52 -19.65
C TRP A 952 -17.29 -2.08 -20.16
N ASP A 953 -17.50 -1.11 -19.28
CA ASP A 953 -17.59 0.32 -19.62
C ASP A 953 -16.24 0.80 -20.20
N ASN A 954 -15.12 0.48 -19.51
CA ASN A 954 -13.78 0.82 -19.96
C ASN A 954 -13.41 0.05 -21.23
N VAL A 955 -13.79 -1.22 -21.34
CA VAL A 955 -13.57 -2.03 -22.54
C VAL A 955 -14.31 -1.44 -23.73
N ALA A 956 -15.56 -1.02 -23.59
CA ALA A 956 -16.34 -0.35 -24.63
C ALA A 956 -15.69 0.98 -25.09
N LEU A 957 -15.21 1.81 -24.15
CA LEU A 957 -14.52 3.06 -24.46
C LEU A 957 -13.22 2.80 -25.26
N ILE A 958 -12.46 1.77 -24.87
CA ILE A 958 -11.23 1.35 -25.56
C ILE A 958 -11.55 0.91 -27.00
N TYR A 959 -12.62 0.12 -27.19
CA TYR A 959 -13.05 -0.30 -28.52
C TYR A 959 -13.42 0.91 -29.38
N PHE A 960 -14.16 1.85 -28.85
CA PHE A 960 -14.56 3.04 -29.58
C PHE A 960 -13.34 3.86 -30.01
N ALA A 961 -12.41 4.13 -29.10
CA ALA A 961 -11.19 4.89 -29.40
C ALA A 961 -10.31 4.19 -30.45
N LEU A 962 -10.10 2.87 -30.31
CA LEU A 962 -9.29 2.09 -31.24
C LEU A 962 -9.99 1.96 -32.63
N ALA A 963 -11.31 1.73 -32.65
CA ALA A 963 -12.09 1.66 -33.89
C ALA A 963 -12.06 3.00 -34.65
N ALA A 964 -12.16 4.13 -33.93
CA ALA A 964 -12.04 5.45 -34.55
C ALA A 964 -10.63 5.66 -35.17
N ALA A 965 -9.57 5.31 -34.42
CA ALA A 965 -8.20 5.46 -34.90
C ALA A 965 -7.90 4.54 -36.11
N LEU A 966 -8.30 3.27 -36.04
CA LEU A 966 -8.13 2.31 -37.15
C LEU A 966 -9.03 2.67 -38.33
N GLY A 967 -10.25 3.13 -38.08
CA GLY A 967 -11.16 3.65 -39.10
C GLY A 967 -10.55 4.84 -39.87
N PHE A 968 -9.87 5.76 -39.16
CA PHE A 968 -9.11 6.85 -39.76
C PHE A 968 -7.98 6.33 -40.67
N VAL A 969 -7.22 5.31 -40.21
CA VAL A 969 -6.16 4.69 -41.05
C VAL A 969 -6.74 4.03 -42.29
N ILE A 970 -7.87 3.35 -42.19
CA ILE A 970 -8.57 2.74 -43.31
C ILE A 970 -9.05 3.81 -44.29
N ALA A 971 -9.67 4.89 -43.81
CA ALA A 971 -10.14 6.02 -44.62
C ALA A 971 -8.98 6.73 -45.37
N ALA A 972 -7.86 6.94 -44.66
CA ALA A 972 -6.64 7.48 -45.25
C ALA A 972 -6.08 6.60 -46.37
N SER A 973 -6.07 5.26 -46.17
CA SER A 973 -5.66 4.28 -47.16
C SER A 973 -6.55 4.30 -48.38
N LEU A 974 -7.87 4.47 -48.21
CA LEU A 974 -8.84 4.59 -49.30
C LEU A 974 -8.69 5.93 -50.05
N GLY A 975 -8.45 7.04 -49.35
CA GLY A 975 -8.16 8.35 -49.94
C GLY A 975 -6.93 8.31 -50.87
N PHE A 976 -5.91 7.53 -50.43
CA PHE A 976 -4.72 7.32 -51.26
C PHE A 976 -5.03 6.42 -52.46
N LEU A 977 -5.87 5.38 -52.31
CA LEU A 977 -6.32 4.53 -53.41
C LEU A 977 -7.05 5.31 -54.52
N ARG A 978 -7.92 6.22 -54.15
CA ARG A 978 -8.70 7.05 -55.11
C ARG A 978 -7.83 8.02 -55.93
N ARG A 979 -6.68 8.40 -55.42
CA ARG A 979 -5.74 9.32 -56.11
C ARG A 979 -4.85 8.61 -57.12
N LEU A 980 -4.72 7.29 -57.07
CA LEU A 980 -3.94 6.49 -58.01
C LEU A 980 -4.74 6.17 -59.28
N ARG A 981 -4.37 6.77 -60.41
CA ARG A 981 -4.93 6.41 -61.73
C ARG A 981 -4.44 5.01 -62.13
N ALA A 982 -5.30 4.15 -62.69
CA ALA A 982 -4.99 2.73 -63.05
C ALA A 982 -3.75 2.62 -63.95
N PHE A 983 -3.47 3.61 -64.79
CA PHE A 983 -2.30 3.63 -65.69
C PHE A 983 -0.97 3.86 -64.96
N GLU A 984 -0.97 4.63 -63.86
CA GLU A 984 0.23 4.88 -63.02
C GLU A 984 0.61 3.62 -62.20
N ALA A 985 -0.38 2.82 -61.77
CA ALA A 985 -0.17 1.58 -61.04
C ALA A 985 0.59 0.53 -61.88
N ILE A 986 0.34 0.47 -63.18
CA ILE A 986 1.04 -0.45 -64.11
C ILE A 986 2.47 0.04 -64.38
N LYS A 987 2.68 1.35 -64.49
CA LYS A 987 3.98 1.98 -64.69
C LYS A 987 4.92 1.86 -63.48
N LEU A 988 4.39 1.90 -62.28
CA LEU A 988 5.14 1.69 -61.05
C LEU A 988 5.61 0.24 -60.83
N GLY A 989 5.05 -0.72 -61.50
CA GLY A 989 5.46 -2.15 -61.48
C GLY A 989 6.54 -2.52 -62.50
N ALA A 990 6.88 -1.60 -63.45
CA ALA A 990 7.89 -1.82 -64.45
C ALA A 990 9.27 -1.22 -64.08
N VAL A 991 9.41 -0.59 -62.91
CA VAL A 991 10.67 -0.06 -62.34
C VAL A 991 11.02 -0.89 -61.06
#